data_8ae182943278bc988ac2c5560371870e
#
_entry.id   8ae182943278bc988ac2c5560371870e
#
_cell.length_a   1.000
_cell.length_b   1.000
_cell.length_c   1.000
_cell.angle_alpha   90.00
_cell.angle_beta   90.00
_cell.angle_gamma   90.00
#
_symmetry.space_group_name_H-M   'P 1'
#
loop_
_entity.id
_entity.type
_entity.pdbx_description
1 polymer ?
#
loop_
_entity_poly.entity_id
_entity_poly.type
_entity_poly.pdbx_seq_one_letter_code
_entity_poly.pdbx_strand_id
1 'polypeptide(L)'
;MNDKTVTINSNSNTDNKKNKTWQPVRNGKTFIKYLGLNKKISEKDKENLIEDSVNLIGQTINPENIENTVLNSTGLCFGQIQSGKTTSMEAISALAHDNKFKIIILLTGNVTPLASQNTSRVDRALQGREWHVIKNLPRVPWNKSENVNKLKNVINSSLSENKVIAETFNKTVLILSMKNPSKIRRITELFNEVSSWNNSIYDKVPTIIIDDEADHHSLNSQSSKNQADDKDEDELYRVEINETWETIAEKFEKSVRDLKEINPEIPEDQELNPGDLINTEHKDIRTHAAIRDLRTVFNFHSFLGYTATPNANLLTNTLNFLSPNFSQILEPGSDYTGLEFFFCQQKYIDRYISPIEEKIRELEDSNERPKSLEDAFMHFVVSVACGYITGHSNEGNRSMFIHPDRVLESHDQYIKWINAIKMKWEGELKTDKNTEEYKDIIDCIKKSLEGIRDNADEKDEIPEFSETFIQHFKESLTRIIPTKFNAGRGGRIPEIEWDRDYAHLLVGGQGLDRGFTVEGITVSYLSRSVGTRQQDTILQRARFFGYHKKQKNFIKIFLTDELSDFFRDTYHSDRELRMSLKRHSENPENNLKDWPRVWISRNIGNYKLTRPGINNMWGVVSRNLPPPPAREGFAWKMRSIDI
;
A
#
# COMPACT_ATOMS: atom_id res chain seq x y z
N MET A 1 40.10 -32.59 19.13
CA MET A 1 39.12 -32.16 18.11
C MET A 1 39.30 -30.66 17.98
N ASN A 2 39.82 -30.22 16.84
CA ASN A 2 40.26 -28.84 16.66
C ASN A 2 39.06 -27.98 16.26
N ASP A 3 38.68 -27.07 17.14
CA ASP A 3 37.77 -25.98 16.81
C ASP A 3 38.44 -25.04 15.80
N LYS A 4 37.94 -25.04 14.57
CA LYS A 4 38.28 -24.03 13.58
C LYS A 4 37.36 -22.85 13.74
N THR A 5 37.79 -21.87 14.50
CA THR A 5 37.17 -20.53 14.50
C THR A 5 37.42 -19.87 13.16
N VAL A 6 36.38 -19.68 12.36
CA VAL A 6 36.46 -18.89 11.13
C VAL A 6 36.29 -17.44 11.51
N THR A 7 37.40 -16.72 11.63
CA THR A 7 37.37 -15.27 11.79
C THR A 7 37.16 -14.65 10.42
N ILE A 8 35.97 -14.11 10.13
CA ILE A 8 35.73 -13.28 8.94
C ILE A 8 36.34 -11.91 9.23
N ASN A 9 37.59 -11.71 8.80
CA ASN A 9 38.14 -10.38 8.75
C ASN A 9 37.42 -9.57 7.67
N SER A 10 36.52 -8.70 8.08
CA SER A 10 35.93 -7.66 7.22
C SER A 10 36.94 -6.53 7.03
N ASN A 11 38.05 -6.81 6.36
CA ASN A 11 38.88 -5.76 5.77
C ASN A 11 38.31 -5.40 4.39
N SER A 12 37.10 -4.87 4.36
CA SER A 12 36.69 -3.97 3.30
C SER A 12 36.98 -2.56 3.79
N ASN A 13 38.07 -1.98 3.33
CA ASN A 13 38.29 -0.55 3.31
C ASN A 13 37.25 0.09 2.36
N THR A 14 35.97 -0.02 2.69
CA THR A 14 34.96 0.91 2.22
C THR A 14 35.00 2.05 3.22
N ASP A 15 35.58 3.16 2.79
CA ASP A 15 35.52 4.44 3.48
C ASP A 15 34.16 4.58 4.16
N ASN A 16 34.16 4.61 5.50
CA ASN A 16 33.04 5.05 6.32
C ASN A 16 32.86 6.57 6.08
N LYS A 17 32.47 6.95 4.87
CA LYS A 17 31.90 8.27 4.61
C LYS A 17 30.56 8.26 5.32
N LYS A 18 30.53 8.82 6.54
CA LYS A 18 29.32 9.06 7.33
C LYS A 18 28.28 9.67 6.41
N ASN A 19 27.04 9.20 6.44
CA ASN A 19 25.91 9.82 5.77
C ASN A 19 25.72 11.21 6.40
N LYS A 20 26.40 12.22 5.87
CA LYS A 20 26.18 13.60 6.31
C LYS A 20 24.85 14.05 5.76
N THR A 21 23.90 14.31 6.64
CA THR A 21 22.68 15.05 6.29
C THR A 21 23.07 16.41 5.73
N TRP A 22 22.41 16.82 4.66
CA TRP A 22 22.60 18.15 4.06
C TRP A 22 21.33 18.97 4.19
N GLN A 23 21.42 20.28 4.00
CA GLN A 23 20.28 21.18 4.15
C GLN A 23 19.68 21.50 2.78
N PRO A 24 18.52 20.92 2.43
CA PRO A 24 17.85 21.22 1.18
C PRO A 24 17.20 22.60 1.18
N VAL A 25 17.02 23.16 -0.01
CA VAL A 25 16.23 24.39 -0.20
C VAL A 25 14.78 24.10 0.13
N ARG A 26 14.29 24.70 1.23
CA ARG A 26 12.95 24.46 1.80
C ARG A 26 11.83 25.15 1.00
N ASN A 27 12.11 26.32 0.40
CA ASN A 27 11.11 27.23 -0.17
C ASN A 27 11.26 27.35 -1.70
N GLY A 28 11.48 26.23 -2.39
CA GLY A 28 11.58 26.20 -3.84
C GLY A 28 10.24 26.49 -4.52
N LYS A 29 10.28 27.08 -5.70
CA LYS A 29 9.07 27.52 -6.43
C LYS A 29 8.11 26.39 -6.75
N THR A 30 8.62 25.23 -7.14
CA THR A 30 7.83 24.06 -7.52
C THR A 30 7.15 23.46 -6.32
N PHE A 31 7.86 23.37 -5.19
CA PHE A 31 7.33 22.84 -3.95
C PHE A 31 6.24 23.76 -3.35
N ILE A 32 6.46 25.08 -3.33
CA ILE A 32 5.44 26.05 -2.89
C ILE A 32 4.20 26.00 -3.77
N LYS A 33 4.38 25.90 -5.09
CA LYS A 33 3.28 25.72 -6.05
C LYS A 33 2.46 24.46 -5.74
N TYR A 34 3.16 23.33 -5.51
CA TYR A 34 2.54 22.08 -5.13
C TYR A 34 1.71 22.20 -3.85
N LEU A 35 2.27 22.79 -2.79
CA LEU A 35 1.56 23.00 -1.53
C LEU A 35 0.31 23.89 -1.70
N GLY A 36 0.39 24.90 -2.55
CA GLY A 36 -0.74 25.79 -2.87
C GLY A 36 -1.90 25.10 -3.62
N LEU A 37 -1.61 24.08 -4.43
CA LEU A 37 -2.62 23.28 -5.12
C LEU A 37 -3.39 22.35 -4.17
N ASN A 38 -2.78 21.93 -3.07
CA ASN A 38 -3.35 21.01 -2.10
C ASN A 38 -4.21 21.74 -1.02
N LYS A 39 -5.32 22.32 -1.46
CA LYS A 39 -6.26 23.07 -0.58
C LYS A 39 -6.95 22.21 0.49
N LYS A 40 -6.95 20.89 0.32
CA LYS A 40 -7.61 19.95 1.25
C LYS A 40 -6.77 19.67 2.52
N ILE A 41 -5.49 20.05 2.53
CA ILE A 41 -4.58 19.81 3.65
C ILE A 41 -4.63 21.04 4.58
N SER A 42 -4.80 20.81 5.88
CA SER A 42 -4.76 21.91 6.86
C SER A 42 -3.38 22.58 6.90
N GLU A 43 -3.29 23.84 7.33
CA GLU A 43 -1.99 24.54 7.40
C GLU A 43 -0.99 23.82 8.31
N LYS A 44 -1.49 23.29 9.45
CA LYS A 44 -0.67 22.49 10.38
C LYS A 44 -0.13 21.21 9.71
N ASP A 45 -0.97 20.51 8.96
CA ASP A 45 -0.55 19.29 8.27
C ASP A 45 0.39 19.60 7.10
N LYS A 46 0.29 20.80 6.49
CA LYS A 46 1.26 21.29 5.50
C LYS A 46 2.63 21.53 6.12
N GLU A 47 2.68 22.11 7.33
CA GLU A 47 3.95 22.31 8.05
C GLU A 47 4.63 20.96 8.33
N ASN A 48 3.88 19.96 8.82
CA ASN A 48 4.40 18.61 9.02
C ASN A 48 4.91 18.00 7.70
N LEU A 49 4.15 18.13 6.62
CA LEU A 49 4.56 17.65 5.30
C LEU A 49 5.83 18.32 4.80
N ILE A 50 6.01 19.62 5.04
CA ILE A 50 7.24 20.36 4.71
C ILE A 50 8.41 19.81 5.51
N GLU A 51 8.26 19.65 6.81
CA GLU A 51 9.34 19.16 7.68
C GLU A 51 9.74 17.73 7.32
N ASP A 52 8.78 16.83 7.16
CA ASP A 52 9.03 15.46 6.74
C ASP A 52 9.75 15.42 5.39
N SER A 53 9.32 16.24 4.42
CA SER A 53 9.91 16.30 3.09
C SER A 53 11.35 16.83 3.11
N VAL A 54 11.60 17.89 3.87
CA VAL A 54 12.94 18.47 4.02
C VAL A 54 13.88 17.49 4.71
N ASN A 55 13.43 16.86 5.80
CA ASN A 55 14.21 15.87 6.53
C ASN A 55 14.55 14.66 5.65
N LEU A 56 13.58 14.19 4.86
CA LEU A 56 13.77 13.05 3.97
C LEU A 56 14.77 13.36 2.85
N ILE A 57 14.62 14.48 2.16
CA ILE A 57 15.55 14.91 1.10
C ILE A 57 16.96 15.15 1.67
N GLY A 58 17.06 15.74 2.86
CA GLY A 58 18.34 15.98 3.52
C GLY A 58 19.13 14.71 3.88
N GLN A 59 18.48 13.54 3.90
CA GLN A 59 19.12 12.23 4.12
C GLN A 59 19.46 11.50 2.82
N THR A 60 19.06 12.04 1.68
CA THR A 60 19.40 11.49 0.35
C THR A 60 20.80 11.94 -0.09
N ILE A 61 21.23 11.55 -1.29
CA ILE A 61 22.44 12.11 -1.91
C ILE A 61 22.32 13.64 -2.03
N ASN A 62 23.45 14.34 -1.91
CA ASN A 62 23.48 15.80 -2.13
C ASN A 62 23.79 16.11 -3.60
N PRO A 63 22.83 16.60 -4.41
CA PRO A 63 23.01 16.89 -5.83
C PRO A 63 24.09 17.91 -6.16
N GLU A 64 24.42 18.81 -5.23
CA GLU A 64 25.39 19.89 -5.44
C GLU A 64 26.79 19.54 -4.95
N ASN A 65 26.98 18.41 -4.27
CA ASN A 65 28.26 18.05 -3.67
C ASN A 65 28.63 16.59 -3.90
N ILE A 66 28.82 16.21 -5.15
CA ILE A 66 29.11 14.82 -5.55
C ILE A 66 30.42 14.31 -4.95
N GLU A 67 31.44 15.20 -4.79
CA GLU A 67 32.77 14.79 -4.32
C GLU A 67 32.79 14.42 -2.83
N ASN A 68 31.89 14.99 -2.02
CA ASN A 68 31.85 14.82 -0.57
C ASN A 68 30.58 14.11 -0.07
N THR A 69 29.81 13.49 -0.94
CA THR A 69 28.61 12.75 -0.58
C THR A 69 28.75 11.26 -0.89
N VAL A 70 27.85 10.46 -0.32
CA VAL A 70 27.70 9.07 -0.76
C VAL A 70 27.09 9.03 -2.15
N LEU A 71 27.57 8.12 -3.00
CA LEU A 71 27.08 8.00 -4.38
C LEU A 71 25.69 7.39 -4.47
N ASN A 72 25.32 6.58 -3.47
CA ASN A 72 23.97 6.01 -3.39
C ASN A 72 23.49 5.91 -1.94
N SER A 73 22.20 6.03 -1.75
CA SER A 73 21.55 5.84 -0.45
C SER A 73 20.23 5.11 -0.61
N THR A 74 19.81 4.42 0.46
CA THR A 74 18.53 3.71 0.50
C THR A 74 17.77 4.16 1.75
N GLY A 75 16.60 4.75 1.56
CA GLY A 75 15.71 5.19 2.63
C GLY A 75 14.45 4.35 2.70
N LEU A 76 13.91 4.20 3.92
CA LEU A 76 12.62 3.60 4.18
C LEU A 76 11.68 4.67 4.72
N CYS A 77 10.66 5.02 3.92
CA CYS A 77 9.61 5.95 4.29
C CYS A 77 8.37 5.15 4.69
N PHE A 78 7.97 5.21 5.94
CA PHE A 78 6.78 4.49 6.32
C PHE A 78 5.77 5.33 7.07
N GLY A 79 4.55 5.24 6.60
CA GLY A 79 3.38 5.86 7.18
C GLY A 79 2.42 4.80 7.72
N GLN A 80 1.25 5.24 8.10
CA GLN A 80 0.15 4.35 8.38
C GLN A 80 -0.61 4.00 7.08
N ILE A 81 -1.54 3.04 7.15
CA ILE A 81 -2.36 2.66 6.01
C ILE A 81 -3.26 3.84 5.64
N GLN A 82 -3.27 4.22 4.36
CA GLN A 82 -4.05 5.36 3.83
C GLN A 82 -3.78 6.71 4.53
N SER A 83 -2.57 6.90 5.08
CA SER A 83 -2.16 8.11 5.79
C SER A 83 -1.62 9.24 4.92
N GLY A 84 -1.68 9.12 3.58
CA GLY A 84 -1.20 10.15 2.66
C GLY A 84 0.20 9.91 2.11
N LYS A 85 0.69 8.66 2.06
CA LYS A 85 2.00 8.33 1.44
C LYS A 85 2.15 8.87 0.02
N THR A 86 1.11 8.81 -0.81
CA THR A 86 1.12 9.37 -2.17
C THR A 86 1.38 10.89 -2.14
N THR A 87 0.75 11.61 -1.24
CA THR A 87 0.97 13.05 -1.04
C THR A 87 2.42 13.35 -0.66
N SER A 88 3.03 12.52 0.20
CA SER A 88 4.45 12.62 0.53
C SER A 88 5.34 12.37 -0.69
N MET A 89 5.05 11.35 -1.53
CA MET A 89 5.80 11.09 -2.76
C MET A 89 5.72 12.26 -3.76
N GLU A 90 4.55 12.88 -3.88
CA GLU A 90 4.35 14.09 -4.69
C GLU A 90 5.17 15.28 -4.15
N ALA A 91 5.10 15.51 -2.84
CA ALA A 91 5.82 16.57 -2.14
C ALA A 91 7.34 16.41 -2.31
N ILE A 92 7.86 15.19 -2.09
CA ILE A 92 9.27 14.85 -2.29
C ILE A 92 9.69 15.06 -3.74
N SER A 93 8.87 14.70 -4.71
CA SER A 93 9.18 14.91 -6.13
C SER A 93 9.31 16.42 -6.44
N ALA A 94 8.39 17.23 -5.94
CA ALA A 94 8.43 18.68 -6.13
C ALA A 94 9.66 19.32 -5.46
N LEU A 95 9.94 18.91 -4.20
CA LEU A 95 11.10 19.41 -3.47
C LEU A 95 12.42 18.95 -4.09
N ALA A 96 12.49 17.72 -4.60
CA ALA A 96 13.66 17.19 -5.30
C ALA A 96 13.99 17.97 -6.57
N HIS A 97 12.96 18.36 -7.36
CA HIS A 97 13.17 19.26 -8.50
C HIS A 97 13.85 20.58 -8.09
N ASP A 98 13.31 21.22 -7.06
CA ASP A 98 13.88 22.51 -6.56
C ASP A 98 15.30 22.33 -6.00
N ASN A 99 15.64 21.13 -5.55
CA ASN A 99 16.96 20.73 -5.06
C ASN A 99 17.82 20.03 -6.12
N LYS A 100 17.56 20.29 -7.40
CA LYS A 100 18.42 19.92 -8.55
C LYS A 100 18.52 18.43 -8.87
N PHE A 101 17.62 17.61 -8.37
CA PHE A 101 17.45 16.27 -8.91
C PHE A 101 16.93 16.33 -10.35
N LYS A 102 17.53 15.55 -11.25
CA LYS A 102 17.25 15.62 -12.69
C LYS A 102 16.40 14.47 -13.20
N ILE A 103 16.41 13.36 -12.48
CA ILE A 103 15.61 12.19 -12.79
C ILE A 103 14.87 11.75 -11.54
N ILE A 104 13.56 11.56 -11.68
CA ILE A 104 12.70 10.96 -10.65
C ILE A 104 11.95 9.81 -11.29
N ILE A 105 12.10 8.61 -10.72
CA ILE A 105 11.41 7.41 -11.16
C ILE A 105 10.45 6.99 -10.06
N LEU A 106 9.15 6.97 -10.35
CA LEU A 106 8.12 6.52 -9.42
C LEU A 106 7.58 5.15 -9.88
N LEU A 107 7.91 4.13 -9.11
CA LEU A 107 7.39 2.77 -9.30
C LEU A 107 6.12 2.62 -8.48
N THR A 108 4.98 2.59 -9.15
CA THR A 108 3.65 2.47 -8.53
C THR A 108 3.23 1.01 -8.41
N GLY A 109 2.14 0.75 -7.67
CA GLY A 109 1.65 -0.61 -7.46
C GLY A 109 1.41 -1.42 -8.74
N ASN A 110 1.35 -2.74 -8.59
CA ASN A 110 1.30 -3.71 -9.69
C ASN A 110 -0.07 -3.89 -10.34
N VAL A 111 -1.14 -3.40 -9.74
CA VAL A 111 -2.52 -3.59 -10.22
C VAL A 111 -2.92 -2.38 -11.05
N THR A 112 -3.44 -2.62 -12.27
CA THR A 112 -3.77 -1.56 -13.24
C THR A 112 -4.66 -0.43 -12.66
N PRO A 113 -5.73 -0.69 -11.91
CA PRO A 113 -6.55 0.39 -11.34
C PRO A 113 -5.80 1.23 -10.31
N LEU A 114 -4.95 0.61 -9.48
CA LEU A 114 -4.12 1.31 -8.50
C LEU A 114 -3.06 2.17 -9.20
N ALA A 115 -2.35 1.59 -10.15
CA ALA A 115 -1.33 2.29 -10.91
C ALA A 115 -1.93 3.47 -11.69
N SER A 116 -3.12 3.33 -12.28
CA SER A 116 -3.80 4.42 -12.96
C SER A 116 -4.26 5.51 -12.00
N GLN A 117 -4.79 5.16 -10.84
CA GLN A 117 -5.21 6.12 -9.80
C GLN A 117 -4.00 6.92 -9.28
N ASN A 118 -2.91 6.25 -8.91
CA ASN A 118 -1.70 6.91 -8.43
C ASN A 118 -1.03 7.76 -9.53
N THR A 119 -0.92 7.22 -10.75
CA THR A 119 -0.36 7.97 -11.89
C THR A 119 -1.18 9.22 -12.19
N SER A 120 -2.51 9.14 -12.16
CA SER A 120 -3.39 10.29 -12.42
C SER A 120 -3.31 11.35 -11.31
N ARG A 121 -3.11 10.94 -10.06
CA ARG A 121 -2.89 11.87 -8.94
C ARG A 121 -1.58 12.61 -9.09
N VAL A 122 -0.48 11.89 -9.26
CA VAL A 122 0.86 12.47 -9.42
C VAL A 122 0.91 13.39 -10.66
N ASP A 123 0.31 12.98 -11.76
CA ASP A 123 0.26 13.77 -12.99
C ASP A 123 -0.49 15.10 -12.81
N ARG A 124 -1.58 15.09 -12.04
CA ARG A 124 -2.32 16.32 -11.70
C ARG A 124 -1.57 17.21 -10.72
N ALA A 125 -0.86 16.61 -9.77
CA ALA A 125 -0.11 17.31 -8.73
C ALA A 125 1.17 17.97 -9.27
N LEU A 126 1.85 17.29 -10.21
CA LEU A 126 3.14 17.71 -10.77
C LEU A 126 3.00 18.19 -12.22
N GLN A 127 2.08 19.13 -12.46
CA GLN A 127 1.88 19.77 -13.76
C GLN A 127 2.72 21.02 -13.91
N GLY A 128 3.42 21.15 -15.06
CA GLY A 128 4.16 22.37 -15.39
C GLY A 128 5.25 22.15 -16.42
N ARG A 129 5.85 23.26 -16.85
CA ARG A 129 6.95 23.26 -17.83
C ARG A 129 8.25 22.72 -17.26
N GLU A 130 8.35 22.66 -15.94
CA GLU A 130 9.46 22.11 -15.15
C GLU A 130 9.60 20.59 -15.26
N TRP A 131 8.58 19.91 -15.79
CA TRP A 131 8.56 18.46 -15.88
C TRP A 131 8.66 17.95 -17.32
N HIS A 132 9.45 16.89 -17.52
CA HIS A 132 9.38 16.03 -18.68
C HIS A 132 8.81 14.67 -18.25
N VAL A 133 7.49 14.50 -18.40
CA VAL A 133 6.78 13.33 -17.87
C VAL A 133 6.77 12.21 -18.90
N ILE A 134 7.19 11.02 -18.48
CA ILE A 134 7.12 9.78 -19.26
C ILE A 134 6.20 8.80 -18.50
N LYS A 135 5.12 8.36 -19.14
CA LYS A 135 4.18 7.41 -18.57
C LYS A 135 4.23 6.09 -19.34
N ASN A 136 4.32 5.00 -18.60
CA ASN A 136 4.21 3.64 -19.16
C ASN A 136 4.98 3.47 -20.48
N LEU A 137 6.28 3.31 -20.40
CA LEU A 137 7.16 3.10 -21.56
C LEU A 137 6.60 2.02 -22.49
N PRO A 138 6.35 2.31 -23.79
CA PRO A 138 5.82 1.34 -24.75
C PRO A 138 6.81 0.22 -25.06
N ARG A 139 6.34 -0.86 -25.72
CA ARG A 139 7.15 -2.02 -26.13
C ARG A 139 8.10 -1.77 -27.31
N VAL A 140 8.07 -0.61 -27.93
CA VAL A 140 8.81 -0.30 -29.16
C VAL A 140 10.29 -0.10 -28.87
N PRO A 141 11.22 -0.58 -29.74
CA PRO A 141 12.66 -0.34 -29.56
C PRO A 141 12.98 1.16 -29.47
N TRP A 142 13.56 1.56 -28.36
CA TRP A 142 13.88 2.96 -28.04
C TRP A 142 15.03 3.53 -28.84
N ASN A 143 15.92 2.67 -29.36
CA ASN A 143 17.13 3.02 -30.09
C ASN A 143 16.90 3.78 -31.40
N LYS A 144 15.65 3.84 -31.89
CA LYS A 144 15.26 4.56 -33.11
C LYS A 144 14.38 5.77 -32.86
N SER A 145 14.09 6.14 -31.61
CA SER A 145 13.03 7.06 -31.34
C SER A 145 13.52 8.48 -31.04
N GLU A 146 12.78 9.44 -31.56
CA GLU A 146 12.80 10.85 -31.21
C GLU A 146 12.76 11.09 -29.69
N ASN A 147 12.22 10.15 -28.91
CA ASN A 147 12.09 10.22 -27.46
C ASN A 147 13.44 10.09 -26.74
N VAL A 148 14.37 9.23 -27.19
CA VAL A 148 15.72 9.14 -26.60
C VAL A 148 16.48 10.45 -26.80
N ASN A 149 16.39 11.04 -27.99
CA ASN A 149 17.02 12.33 -28.28
C ASN A 149 16.40 13.46 -27.46
N LYS A 150 15.08 13.49 -27.32
CA LYS A 150 14.39 14.45 -26.45
C LYS A 150 14.84 14.31 -25.00
N LEU A 151 14.93 13.09 -24.49
CA LEU A 151 15.36 12.82 -23.12
C LEU A 151 16.81 13.30 -22.90
N LYS A 152 17.72 12.99 -23.82
CA LYS A 152 19.11 13.48 -23.79
C LYS A 152 19.19 14.99 -23.76
N ASN A 153 18.46 15.65 -24.65
CA ASN A 153 18.45 17.11 -24.72
C ASN A 153 17.95 17.72 -23.42
N VAL A 154 16.92 17.14 -22.80
CA VAL A 154 16.40 17.58 -21.49
C VAL A 154 17.48 17.45 -20.42
N ILE A 155 18.13 16.29 -20.32
CA ILE A 155 19.18 16.04 -19.32
C ILE A 155 20.39 16.97 -19.57
N ASN A 156 20.92 17.01 -20.77
CA ASN A 156 22.10 17.83 -21.12
C ASN A 156 21.84 19.32 -20.89
N SER A 157 20.66 19.84 -21.30
CA SER A 157 20.33 21.25 -21.09
C SER A 157 20.22 21.61 -19.61
N SER A 158 19.67 20.71 -18.80
CA SER A 158 19.50 20.92 -17.36
C SER A 158 20.80 20.77 -16.56
N LEU A 159 21.82 20.14 -17.12
CA LEU A 159 23.15 19.95 -16.55
C LEU A 159 24.21 20.88 -17.20
N SER A 160 23.80 21.79 -18.06
CA SER A 160 24.73 22.71 -18.76
C SER A 160 25.55 23.53 -17.76
N GLU A 161 26.84 23.66 -18.02
CA GLU A 161 27.73 24.56 -17.27
C GLU A 161 27.36 26.04 -17.46
N ASN A 162 26.67 26.36 -18.55
CA ASN A 162 26.10 27.68 -18.76
C ASN A 162 24.86 27.85 -17.88
N LYS A 163 25.01 28.67 -16.81
CA LYS A 163 23.92 28.93 -15.82
C LYS A 163 22.63 29.42 -16.48
N VAL A 164 22.70 30.26 -17.50
CA VAL A 164 21.49 30.77 -18.19
C VAL A 164 20.73 29.63 -18.89
N ILE A 165 21.46 28.72 -19.54
CA ILE A 165 20.88 27.55 -20.20
C ILE A 165 20.31 26.63 -19.15
N ALA A 166 21.08 26.31 -18.11
CA ALA A 166 20.65 25.42 -17.02
C ALA A 166 19.40 25.95 -16.29
N GLU A 167 19.29 27.26 -16.06
CA GLU A 167 18.13 27.88 -15.42
C GLU A 167 16.92 27.96 -16.36
N THR A 168 17.13 28.29 -17.64
CA THR A 168 16.07 28.40 -18.65
C THR A 168 15.43 27.05 -18.96
N PHE A 169 16.25 26.01 -19.02
CA PHE A 169 15.85 24.64 -19.35
C PHE A 169 15.89 23.70 -18.13
N ASN A 170 15.72 24.23 -16.92
CA ASN A 170 15.70 23.43 -15.70
C ASN A 170 14.46 22.52 -15.65
N LYS A 171 14.60 21.35 -16.26
CA LYS A 171 13.56 20.32 -16.26
C LYS A 171 14.03 19.08 -15.52
N THR A 172 13.10 18.48 -14.79
CA THR A 172 13.29 17.14 -14.22
C THR A 172 12.51 16.12 -15.03
N VAL A 173 13.16 15.01 -15.36
CA VAL A 173 12.53 13.86 -16.00
C VAL A 173 11.77 13.11 -14.93
N LEU A 174 10.45 13.00 -15.08
CA LEU A 174 9.56 12.25 -14.18
C LEU A 174 9.04 11.02 -14.91
N ILE A 175 9.43 9.84 -14.46
CA ILE A 175 8.97 8.55 -15.01
C ILE A 175 7.96 7.94 -14.06
N LEU A 176 6.76 7.72 -14.56
CA LEU A 176 5.68 7.04 -13.85
C LEU A 176 5.49 5.65 -14.45
N SER A 177 5.79 4.61 -13.69
CA SER A 177 5.73 3.22 -14.17
C SER A 177 5.13 2.30 -13.13
N MET A 178 4.39 1.32 -13.60
CA MET A 178 3.99 0.20 -12.74
C MET A 178 5.22 -0.61 -12.30
N LYS A 179 5.17 -1.13 -11.09
CA LYS A 179 6.19 -2.03 -10.52
C LYS A 179 6.06 -3.45 -11.09
N ASN A 180 6.34 -3.57 -12.38
CA ASN A 180 6.32 -4.80 -13.15
C ASN A 180 7.73 -5.01 -13.73
N PRO A 181 8.32 -6.23 -13.69
CA PRO A 181 9.67 -6.50 -14.16
C PRO A 181 9.96 -6.02 -15.58
N SER A 182 9.07 -6.28 -16.54
CA SER A 182 9.28 -5.86 -17.93
C SER A 182 9.26 -4.35 -18.09
N LYS A 183 8.36 -3.65 -17.38
CA LYS A 183 8.32 -2.18 -17.42
C LYS A 183 9.54 -1.55 -16.78
N ILE A 184 10.03 -2.13 -15.67
CA ILE A 184 11.27 -1.67 -15.02
C ILE A 184 12.47 -1.91 -15.93
N ARG A 185 12.58 -3.09 -16.58
CA ARG A 185 13.66 -3.37 -17.55
C ARG A 185 13.66 -2.40 -18.71
N ARG A 186 12.50 -2.00 -19.23
CA ARG A 186 12.43 -0.95 -20.29
C ARG A 186 13.00 0.38 -19.83
N ILE A 187 12.81 0.76 -18.56
CA ILE A 187 13.46 1.96 -18.01
C ILE A 187 14.98 1.75 -17.97
N THR A 188 15.44 0.58 -17.52
CA THR A 188 16.86 0.21 -17.51
C THR A 188 17.47 0.28 -18.91
N GLU A 189 16.83 -0.30 -19.91
CA GLU A 189 17.25 -0.26 -21.32
C GLU A 189 17.31 1.16 -21.87
N LEU A 190 16.28 1.98 -21.61
CA LEU A 190 16.24 3.37 -22.01
C LEU A 190 17.46 4.13 -21.50
N PHE A 191 17.79 3.98 -20.22
CA PHE A 191 18.90 4.72 -19.62
C PHE A 191 20.26 4.13 -19.96
N ASN A 192 20.37 2.85 -20.24
CA ASN A 192 21.58 2.26 -20.83
C ASN A 192 21.88 2.86 -22.21
N GLU A 193 20.87 3.06 -23.06
CA GLU A 193 21.02 3.77 -24.33
C GLU A 193 21.41 5.24 -24.14
N VAL A 194 20.82 5.92 -23.18
CA VAL A 194 21.17 7.30 -22.85
C VAL A 194 22.61 7.39 -22.34
N SER A 195 23.04 6.50 -21.46
CA SER A 195 24.38 6.49 -20.84
C SER A 195 25.50 6.18 -21.85
N SER A 196 25.25 5.32 -22.86
CA SER A 196 26.23 4.93 -23.87
C SER A 196 26.79 6.10 -24.70
N TRP A 197 26.15 7.25 -24.67
CA TRP A 197 26.52 8.41 -25.51
C TRP A 197 27.40 9.45 -24.81
N ASN A 198 27.39 9.53 -23.47
CA ASN A 198 28.26 10.44 -22.74
C ASN A 198 28.43 10.04 -21.27
N ASN A 199 29.23 9.01 -21.01
CA ASN A 199 29.42 8.42 -19.70
C ASN A 199 29.82 9.45 -18.62
N SER A 200 30.67 10.43 -18.94
CA SER A 200 31.21 11.37 -17.95
C SER A 200 30.17 12.33 -17.36
N ILE A 201 29.16 12.71 -18.13
CA ILE A 201 28.09 13.59 -17.66
C ILE A 201 27.02 12.73 -16.95
N TYR A 202 26.71 11.56 -17.50
CA TYR A 202 25.66 10.71 -17.02
C TYR A 202 25.94 10.15 -15.61
N ASP A 203 27.17 9.82 -15.30
CA ASP A 203 27.61 9.33 -13.99
C ASP A 203 27.32 10.30 -12.84
N LYS A 204 27.08 11.57 -13.15
CA LYS A 204 26.83 12.65 -12.18
C LYS A 204 25.38 13.11 -12.12
N VAL A 205 24.46 12.44 -12.81
CA VAL A 205 23.04 12.84 -12.84
C VAL A 205 22.35 12.45 -11.55
N PRO A 206 21.95 13.42 -10.69
CA PRO A 206 21.31 13.11 -9.44
C PRO A 206 19.89 12.55 -9.69
N THR A 207 19.68 11.33 -9.21
CA THR A 207 18.46 10.56 -9.46
C THR A 207 17.78 10.14 -8.16
N ILE A 208 16.46 10.19 -8.10
CA ILE A 208 15.65 9.57 -7.04
C ILE A 208 14.79 8.48 -7.66
N ILE A 209 14.81 7.30 -7.07
CA ILE A 209 13.91 6.19 -7.38
C ILE A 209 12.98 6.02 -6.18
N ILE A 210 11.68 6.19 -6.38
CA ILE A 210 10.64 6.05 -5.37
C ILE A 210 9.89 4.76 -5.66
N ASP A 211 9.83 3.87 -4.69
CA ASP A 211 9.17 2.57 -4.77
C ASP A 211 7.96 2.54 -3.83
N ASP A 212 6.75 2.62 -4.38
CA ASP A 212 5.51 2.52 -3.62
C ASP A 212 5.23 1.06 -3.27
N GLU A 213 4.69 0.79 -2.07
CA GLU A 213 4.48 -0.56 -1.54
C GLU A 213 5.77 -1.41 -1.57
N ALA A 214 6.87 -0.85 -1.04
CA ALA A 214 8.21 -1.44 -1.10
C ALA A 214 8.36 -2.77 -0.32
N ASP A 215 7.42 -3.08 0.58
CA ASP A 215 7.30 -4.37 1.25
C ASP A 215 6.78 -5.48 0.32
N HIS A 216 6.19 -5.12 -0.83
CA HIS A 216 5.54 -6.04 -1.74
C HIS A 216 6.25 -6.08 -3.11
N HIS A 217 6.58 -7.28 -3.58
CA HIS A 217 7.28 -7.59 -4.84
C HIS A 217 8.71 -7.04 -4.99
N SER A 218 9.11 -6.01 -4.24
CA SER A 218 10.46 -5.44 -4.32
C SER A 218 11.49 -6.29 -3.59
N LEU A 219 11.06 -6.98 -2.53
CA LEU A 219 11.93 -7.84 -1.71
C LEU A 219 11.91 -9.27 -2.24
N ASN A 220 13.09 -9.89 -2.28
CA ASN A 220 13.21 -11.30 -2.64
C ASN A 220 12.53 -12.19 -1.59
N SER A 221 11.41 -12.83 -1.96
CA SER A 221 10.74 -13.81 -1.12
C SER A 221 10.52 -15.09 -1.92
N GLN A 222 11.16 -16.17 -1.50
CA GLN A 222 11.00 -17.50 -2.13
C GLN A 222 9.59 -18.12 -1.96
N SER A 223 8.64 -17.42 -1.35
CA SER A 223 7.37 -18.01 -0.92
C SER A 223 6.11 -17.24 -1.31
N SER A 224 6.07 -16.52 -2.41
CA SER A 224 4.78 -15.99 -2.90
C SER A 224 4.08 -17.06 -3.75
N LYS A 225 3.35 -17.95 -3.08
CA LYS A 225 2.36 -18.81 -3.72
C LYS A 225 1.15 -17.96 -4.13
N ASN A 226 0.77 -18.06 -5.41
CA ASN A 226 -0.54 -17.69 -5.97
C ASN A 226 -0.92 -16.21 -5.95
N GLN A 227 -0.55 -15.48 -6.98
CA GLN A 227 -1.36 -14.39 -7.53
C GLN A 227 -1.40 -14.53 -9.06
N ALA A 228 -2.60 -14.77 -9.60
CA ALA A 228 -2.87 -14.62 -11.02
C ALA A 228 -2.82 -13.12 -11.33
N ASP A 229 -1.70 -12.66 -11.83
CA ASP A 229 -1.50 -11.28 -12.25
C ASP A 229 -1.42 -11.20 -13.77
N ASP A 230 -1.83 -10.05 -14.34
CA ASP A 230 -1.70 -9.71 -15.76
C ASP A 230 -0.32 -10.12 -16.29
N LYS A 231 -0.32 -11.12 -17.16
CA LYS A 231 0.89 -11.70 -17.74
C LYS A 231 1.32 -10.82 -18.91
N ASP A 232 2.48 -10.18 -18.80
CA ASP A 232 3.18 -9.70 -19.99
C ASP A 232 3.79 -10.93 -20.68
N GLU A 233 3.32 -11.26 -21.89
CA GLU A 233 3.80 -12.43 -22.67
C GLU A 233 5.32 -12.45 -22.87
N ASP A 234 5.97 -11.29 -22.85
CA ASP A 234 7.42 -11.13 -23.01
C ASP A 234 8.23 -11.62 -21.78
N GLU A 235 7.58 -11.86 -20.65
CA GLU A 235 8.23 -12.38 -19.43
C GLU A 235 8.07 -13.87 -19.24
N LEU A 236 7.29 -14.51 -20.10
CA LEU A 236 7.02 -15.91 -20.05
C LEU A 236 7.99 -16.66 -20.95
N TYR A 237 8.44 -17.81 -20.47
CA TYR A 237 9.18 -18.72 -21.30
C TYR A 237 8.21 -19.40 -22.28
N ARG A 238 8.51 -19.31 -23.57
CA ARG A 238 7.74 -20.00 -24.61
C ARG A 238 8.29 -21.41 -24.77
N VAL A 239 7.47 -22.40 -24.49
CA VAL A 239 7.82 -23.81 -24.62
C VAL A 239 8.19 -24.14 -26.09
N GLU A 240 9.36 -24.73 -26.29
CA GLU A 240 9.84 -25.15 -27.60
C GLU A 240 9.34 -26.57 -27.98
N ILE A 241 9.59 -26.98 -29.24
CA ILE A 241 9.20 -28.32 -29.70
C ILE A 241 9.98 -29.39 -28.92
N ASN A 242 9.26 -30.37 -28.38
CA ASN A 242 9.77 -31.50 -27.57
C ASN A 242 10.26 -31.10 -26.16
N GLU A 243 9.97 -29.91 -25.64
CA GLU A 243 10.21 -29.62 -24.25
C GLU A 243 9.08 -30.14 -23.35
N THR A 244 9.46 -30.65 -22.19
CA THR A 244 8.57 -31.14 -21.12
C THR A 244 8.84 -30.40 -19.84
N TRP A 245 7.99 -30.56 -18.81
CA TRP A 245 8.25 -30.02 -17.50
C TRP A 245 9.64 -30.37 -16.95
N GLU A 246 10.12 -31.61 -17.24
CA GLU A 246 11.41 -32.10 -16.79
C GLU A 246 12.57 -31.40 -17.51
N THR A 247 12.50 -31.28 -18.83
CA THR A 247 13.56 -30.65 -19.63
C THR A 247 13.67 -29.15 -19.33
N ILE A 248 12.53 -28.50 -19.09
CA ILE A 248 12.52 -27.08 -18.70
C ILE A 248 13.01 -26.91 -17.25
N ALA A 249 12.64 -27.82 -16.35
CA ALA A 249 13.13 -27.81 -14.97
C ALA A 249 14.66 -27.93 -14.93
N GLU A 250 15.24 -28.81 -15.70
CA GLU A 250 16.70 -28.96 -15.84
C GLU A 250 17.34 -27.71 -16.44
N LYS A 251 16.76 -27.14 -17.50
CA LYS A 251 17.24 -25.92 -18.18
C LYS A 251 17.30 -24.71 -17.25
N PHE A 252 16.37 -24.60 -16.30
CA PHE A 252 16.29 -23.50 -15.36
C PHE A 252 16.77 -23.86 -13.93
N GLU A 253 17.44 -25.00 -13.77
CA GLU A 253 17.98 -25.48 -12.48
C GLU A 253 16.91 -25.53 -11.37
N LYS A 254 15.71 -26.01 -11.70
CA LYS A 254 14.55 -26.11 -10.80
C LYS A 254 14.02 -27.52 -10.71
N SER A 255 13.23 -27.80 -9.67
CA SER A 255 12.43 -29.01 -9.68
C SER A 255 11.15 -28.83 -10.51
N VAL A 256 10.65 -29.90 -11.09
CA VAL A 256 9.35 -29.91 -11.80
C VAL A 256 8.24 -29.42 -10.88
N ARG A 257 8.31 -29.78 -9.60
CA ARG A 257 7.36 -29.33 -8.59
C ARG A 257 7.36 -27.81 -8.43
N ASP A 258 8.54 -27.19 -8.35
CA ASP A 258 8.66 -25.74 -8.20
C ASP A 258 8.14 -25.00 -9.44
N LEU A 259 8.41 -25.55 -10.66
CA LEU A 259 7.88 -25.00 -11.90
C LEU A 259 6.35 -25.07 -11.95
N LYS A 260 5.76 -26.20 -11.60
CA LYS A 260 4.30 -26.37 -11.56
C LYS A 260 3.68 -25.45 -10.49
N GLU A 261 4.35 -25.29 -9.35
CA GLU A 261 3.89 -24.40 -8.26
C GLU A 261 3.84 -22.91 -8.66
N ILE A 262 4.71 -22.45 -9.56
CA ILE A 262 4.69 -21.08 -10.08
C ILE A 262 3.79 -20.88 -11.31
N ASN A 263 3.18 -21.97 -11.83
CA ASN A 263 2.23 -21.98 -12.95
C ASN A 263 0.91 -22.66 -12.56
N PRO A 264 0.22 -22.19 -11.52
CA PRO A 264 -0.98 -22.86 -10.98
C PRO A 264 -2.18 -22.84 -11.93
N GLU A 265 -2.12 -22.04 -12.99
CA GLU A 265 -3.12 -21.98 -14.04
C GLU A 265 -3.06 -23.16 -15.02
N ILE A 266 -1.96 -23.90 -15.04
CA ILE A 266 -1.82 -25.12 -15.84
C ILE A 266 -2.13 -26.30 -14.92
N PRO A 267 -3.13 -27.14 -15.24
CA PRO A 267 -3.44 -28.33 -14.45
C PRO A 267 -2.21 -29.21 -14.21
N GLU A 268 -2.11 -29.83 -13.03
CA GLU A 268 -0.93 -30.64 -12.64
C GLU A 268 -0.67 -31.83 -13.57
N ASP A 269 -1.73 -32.36 -14.18
CA ASP A 269 -1.72 -33.50 -15.12
C ASP A 269 -1.58 -33.07 -16.58
N GLN A 270 -1.55 -31.78 -16.89
CA GLN A 270 -1.43 -31.28 -18.25
C GLN A 270 0.03 -31.31 -18.72
N GLU A 271 0.25 -31.95 -19.89
CA GLU A 271 1.51 -31.86 -20.64
C GLU A 271 1.63 -30.49 -21.33
N LEU A 272 2.85 -29.98 -21.45
CA LEU A 272 3.14 -28.73 -22.15
C LEU A 272 3.11 -28.93 -23.66
N ASN A 273 2.54 -27.97 -24.37
CA ASN A 273 2.54 -27.90 -25.82
C ASN A 273 3.55 -26.87 -26.33
N PRO A 274 4.14 -27.06 -27.50
CA PRO A 274 4.96 -26.04 -28.13
C PRO A 274 4.19 -24.74 -28.32
N GLY A 275 4.76 -23.65 -27.84
CA GLY A 275 4.12 -22.32 -27.84
C GLY A 275 3.41 -21.95 -26.54
N ASP A 276 3.22 -22.88 -25.62
CA ASP A 276 2.72 -22.56 -24.28
C ASP A 276 3.65 -21.55 -23.60
N LEU A 277 3.05 -20.65 -22.81
CA LEU A 277 3.78 -19.62 -22.08
C LEU A 277 3.79 -19.96 -20.60
N ILE A 278 4.97 -20.20 -20.03
CA ILE A 278 5.12 -20.57 -18.63
C ILE A 278 6.04 -19.62 -17.87
N ASN A 279 5.79 -19.47 -16.59
CA ASN A 279 6.70 -18.77 -15.69
C ASN A 279 7.87 -19.69 -15.34
N THR A 280 9.09 -19.18 -15.44
CA THR A 280 10.30 -19.91 -15.02
C THR A 280 10.86 -19.40 -13.70
N GLU A 281 10.38 -18.26 -13.20
CA GLU A 281 10.77 -17.67 -11.92
C GLU A 281 9.57 -17.07 -11.20
N HIS A 282 9.67 -16.97 -9.86
CA HIS A 282 8.69 -16.20 -9.09
C HIS A 282 8.75 -14.72 -9.47
N LYS A 283 7.59 -14.08 -9.59
CA LYS A 283 7.46 -12.66 -9.94
C LYS A 283 8.26 -11.75 -8.99
N ASP A 284 8.29 -12.06 -7.71
CA ASP A 284 9.04 -11.29 -6.72
C ASP A 284 10.55 -11.31 -6.98
N ILE A 285 11.09 -12.47 -7.37
CA ILE A 285 12.52 -12.60 -7.72
C ILE A 285 12.83 -11.77 -8.95
N ARG A 286 11.96 -11.81 -9.96
CA ARG A 286 12.13 -11.04 -11.20
C ARG A 286 12.02 -9.53 -10.96
N THR A 287 11.06 -9.08 -10.14
CA THR A 287 10.91 -7.66 -9.79
C THR A 287 12.11 -7.17 -8.99
N HIS A 288 12.57 -7.95 -8.00
CA HIS A 288 13.77 -7.66 -7.22
C HIS A 288 15.00 -7.50 -8.10
N ALA A 289 15.22 -8.44 -9.03
CA ALA A 289 16.31 -8.38 -10.00
C ALA A 289 16.20 -7.15 -10.92
N ALA A 290 15.01 -6.86 -11.44
CA ALA A 290 14.78 -5.70 -12.29
C ALA A 290 15.06 -4.37 -11.56
N ILE A 291 14.69 -4.24 -10.28
CA ILE A 291 15.01 -3.06 -9.46
C ILE A 291 16.51 -2.98 -9.21
N ARG A 292 17.18 -4.10 -8.95
CA ARG A 292 18.64 -4.13 -8.81
C ARG A 292 19.31 -3.60 -10.08
N ASP A 293 18.91 -4.13 -11.23
CA ASP A 293 19.48 -3.78 -12.53
C ASP A 293 19.19 -2.31 -12.88
N LEU A 294 17.99 -1.80 -12.55
CA LEU A 294 17.66 -0.37 -12.69
C LEU A 294 18.59 0.50 -11.85
N ARG A 295 18.86 0.12 -10.60
CA ARG A 295 19.74 0.91 -9.71
C ARG A 295 21.18 0.94 -10.19
N THR A 296 21.67 -0.12 -10.85
CA THR A 296 23.05 -0.15 -11.37
C THR A 296 23.28 0.78 -12.54
N VAL A 297 22.22 1.24 -13.22
CA VAL A 297 22.32 2.21 -14.31
C VAL A 297 22.67 3.62 -13.80
N PHE A 298 22.29 3.93 -12.55
CA PHE A 298 22.49 5.25 -11.96
C PHE A 298 23.60 5.21 -10.92
N ASN A 299 24.77 5.76 -11.23
CA ASN A 299 25.88 5.80 -10.28
C ASN A 299 25.63 6.77 -9.11
N PHE A 300 24.80 7.80 -9.33
CA PHE A 300 24.50 8.84 -8.35
C PHE A 300 23.00 8.91 -8.07
N HIS A 301 22.53 8.10 -7.10
CA HIS A 301 21.09 7.98 -6.85
C HIS A 301 20.72 7.74 -5.39
N SER A 302 19.48 8.09 -5.06
CA SER A 302 18.79 7.64 -3.84
C SER A 302 17.59 6.76 -4.18
N PHE A 303 17.42 5.68 -3.42
CA PHE A 303 16.25 4.80 -3.49
C PHE A 303 15.40 5.00 -2.24
N LEU A 304 14.12 5.34 -2.41
CA LEU A 304 13.18 5.59 -1.33
C LEU A 304 12.04 4.57 -1.40
N GLY A 305 12.06 3.60 -0.50
CA GLY A 305 10.97 2.62 -0.36
C GLY A 305 9.85 3.17 0.52
N TYR A 306 8.64 3.27 -0.01
CA TYR A 306 7.44 3.66 0.72
C TYR A 306 6.60 2.45 1.09
N THR A 307 6.17 2.36 2.35
CA THR A 307 5.30 1.27 2.81
C THR A 307 4.43 1.70 3.99
N ALA A 308 3.33 0.97 4.23
CA ALA A 308 2.56 1.05 5.47
C ALA A 308 2.93 -0.07 6.46
N THR A 309 3.64 -1.09 5.99
CA THR A 309 3.98 -2.32 6.71
C THR A 309 5.48 -2.60 6.62
N PRO A 310 6.31 -1.87 7.41
CA PRO A 310 7.77 -1.83 7.22
C PRO A 310 8.50 -3.10 7.65
N ASN A 311 7.82 -4.07 8.29
CA ASN A 311 8.45 -5.25 8.87
C ASN A 311 9.31 -6.02 7.86
N ALA A 312 8.82 -6.23 6.64
CA ALA A 312 9.55 -6.93 5.59
C ALA A 312 10.86 -6.22 5.22
N ASN A 313 10.81 -4.89 5.05
CA ASN A 313 11.96 -4.07 4.70
C ASN A 313 12.99 -4.00 5.85
N LEU A 314 12.53 -3.90 7.09
CA LEU A 314 13.39 -3.86 8.27
C LEU A 314 14.05 -5.21 8.57
N LEU A 315 13.39 -6.32 8.24
CA LEU A 315 13.93 -7.67 8.37
C LEU A 315 14.80 -8.10 7.19
N THR A 316 14.91 -7.30 6.14
CA THR A 316 15.79 -7.60 5.00
C THR A 316 17.25 -7.61 5.44
N ASN A 317 18.05 -8.57 4.92
CA ASN A 317 19.47 -8.70 5.21
C ASN A 317 20.21 -7.39 4.97
N THR A 318 21.07 -6.98 5.88
CA THR A 318 21.84 -5.73 5.82
C THR A 318 22.75 -5.62 4.60
N LEU A 319 23.15 -6.75 4.02
CA LEU A 319 23.93 -6.81 2.78
C LEU A 319 23.07 -6.65 1.52
N ASN A 320 21.74 -6.74 1.63
CA ASN A 320 20.85 -6.56 0.50
C ASN A 320 20.87 -5.09 0.05
N PHE A 321 20.88 -4.87 -1.25
CA PHE A 321 20.90 -3.52 -1.84
C PHE A 321 19.65 -2.69 -1.54
N LEU A 322 18.54 -3.32 -1.13
CA LEU A 322 17.31 -2.67 -0.66
C LEU A 322 17.28 -2.47 0.87
N SER A 323 18.32 -2.91 1.59
CA SER A 323 18.40 -2.68 3.03
C SER A 323 18.56 -1.19 3.31
N PRO A 324 17.65 -0.57 4.08
CA PRO A 324 17.66 0.88 4.26
C PRO A 324 18.82 1.35 5.14
N ASN A 325 19.43 2.47 4.76
CA ASN A 325 20.45 3.18 5.53
C ASN A 325 19.81 4.11 6.58
N PHE A 326 18.63 4.65 6.25
CA PHE A 326 17.88 5.57 7.11
C PHE A 326 16.39 5.31 6.99
N SER A 327 15.62 5.83 7.93
CA SER A 327 14.15 5.78 7.89
C SER A 327 13.54 7.13 8.18
N GLN A 328 12.42 7.41 7.52
CA GLN A 328 11.55 8.55 7.81
C GLN A 328 10.18 8.02 8.17
N ILE A 329 9.73 8.35 9.37
CA ILE A 329 8.35 8.10 9.79
C ILE A 329 7.50 9.25 9.27
N LEU A 330 6.45 8.91 8.53
CA LEU A 330 5.48 9.88 8.03
C LEU A 330 4.33 9.97 9.04
N GLU A 331 4.23 11.11 9.70
CA GLU A 331 3.13 11.33 10.64
C GLU A 331 1.84 11.59 9.84
N PRO A 332 0.72 10.96 10.22
CA PRO A 332 -0.55 11.22 9.56
C PRO A 332 -1.07 12.62 9.91
N GLY A 333 -1.88 13.20 9.04
CA GLY A 333 -2.57 14.43 9.31
C GLY A 333 -3.56 14.33 10.48
N SER A 334 -3.97 15.47 11.02
CA SER A 334 -4.78 15.58 12.26
C SER A 334 -6.16 14.91 12.19
N ASP A 335 -6.68 14.72 10.99
CA ASP A 335 -8.01 14.11 10.75
C ASP A 335 -7.94 12.62 10.43
N TYR A 336 -6.75 12.01 10.57
CA TYR A 336 -6.55 10.60 10.31
C TYR A 336 -7.18 9.72 11.40
N THR A 337 -7.91 8.70 10.96
CA THR A 337 -8.50 7.66 11.80
C THR A 337 -7.85 6.31 11.49
N GLY A 338 -6.95 5.87 12.34
CA GLY A 338 -6.18 4.64 12.18
C GLY A 338 -6.22 3.74 13.39
N LEU A 339 -5.18 2.91 13.57
CA LEU A 339 -5.08 1.98 14.69
C LEU A 339 -5.25 2.67 16.05
N GLU A 340 -4.58 3.80 16.25
CA GLU A 340 -4.70 4.55 17.51
C GLU A 340 -6.11 5.05 17.75
N PHE A 341 -6.75 5.62 16.70
CA PHE A 341 -8.11 6.15 16.82
C PHE A 341 -9.13 5.08 17.23
N PHE A 342 -9.06 3.90 16.64
CA PHE A 342 -10.07 2.86 16.88
C PHE A 342 -9.75 1.93 18.06
N PHE A 343 -8.46 1.66 18.36
CA PHE A 343 -8.05 0.59 19.25
C PHE A 343 -7.24 1.01 20.48
N CYS A 344 -6.95 2.32 20.67
CA CYS A 344 -6.15 2.77 21.81
C CYS A 344 -6.91 2.71 23.15
N GLN A 345 -8.23 2.85 23.14
CA GLN A 345 -9.07 2.90 24.34
C GLN A 345 -10.36 2.10 24.15
N GLN A 346 -10.79 1.42 25.21
CA GLN A 346 -11.99 0.59 25.18
C GLN A 346 -13.24 1.37 24.72
N LYS A 347 -13.41 2.61 25.17
CA LYS A 347 -14.56 3.45 24.76
C LYS A 347 -14.67 3.68 23.24
N TYR A 348 -13.55 3.68 22.51
CA TYR A 348 -13.57 3.80 21.04
C TYR A 348 -13.88 2.45 20.38
N ILE A 349 -13.39 1.35 20.97
CA ILE A 349 -13.77 0.01 20.54
C ILE A 349 -15.27 -0.15 20.67
N ASP A 350 -15.85 0.13 21.83
CA ASP A 350 -17.29 0.02 22.09
C ASP A 350 -18.14 0.89 21.15
N ARG A 351 -17.62 2.07 20.81
CA ARG A 351 -18.31 3.03 19.92
C ARG A 351 -18.29 2.57 18.45
N TYR A 352 -17.14 2.18 17.94
CA TYR A 352 -16.93 2.00 16.52
C TYR A 352 -16.93 0.55 16.06
N ILE A 353 -16.61 -0.40 16.95
CA ILE A 353 -16.49 -1.82 16.61
C ILE A 353 -17.76 -2.55 17.05
N SER A 354 -18.30 -3.38 16.15
CA SER A 354 -19.37 -4.36 16.46
C SER A 354 -18.84 -5.76 16.21
N PRO A 355 -18.99 -6.68 17.16
CA PRO A 355 -18.54 -8.05 16.96
C PRO A 355 -19.41 -8.77 15.92
N ILE A 356 -18.78 -9.63 15.13
CA ILE A 356 -19.43 -10.66 14.33
C ILE A 356 -19.35 -11.95 15.15
N GLU A 357 -20.43 -12.25 15.87
CA GLU A 357 -20.47 -13.41 16.79
C GLU A 357 -20.80 -14.70 16.05
N GLU A 358 -21.38 -14.58 14.85
CA GLU A 358 -21.82 -15.73 14.07
C GLU A 358 -20.63 -16.49 13.47
N LYS A 359 -20.78 -17.80 13.37
CA LYS A 359 -19.85 -18.65 12.64
C LYS A 359 -20.12 -18.57 11.14
N ILE A 360 -19.55 -17.60 10.52
CA ILE A 360 -19.81 -17.22 9.12
C ILE A 360 -19.74 -18.41 8.17
N ARG A 361 -18.74 -19.30 8.30
CA ARG A 361 -18.60 -20.47 7.41
C ARG A 361 -19.79 -21.43 7.50
N GLU A 362 -20.30 -21.67 8.73
CA GLU A 362 -21.47 -22.52 8.91
C GLU A 362 -22.72 -21.90 8.24
N LEU A 363 -22.85 -20.57 8.28
CA LEU A 363 -23.93 -19.83 7.61
C LEU A 363 -23.77 -19.82 6.09
N GLU A 364 -22.54 -19.68 5.58
CA GLU A 364 -22.27 -19.79 4.15
C GLU A 364 -22.63 -21.18 3.62
N ASP A 365 -22.26 -22.24 4.34
CA ASP A 365 -22.57 -23.63 3.99
C ASP A 365 -24.09 -23.92 4.04
N SER A 366 -24.82 -23.37 5.01
CA SER A 366 -26.28 -23.51 5.13
C SER A 366 -27.07 -22.53 4.27
N ASN A 367 -26.40 -21.60 3.59
CA ASN A 367 -27.00 -20.50 2.84
C ASN A 367 -27.88 -19.58 3.70
N GLU A 368 -27.59 -19.50 5.00
CA GLU A 368 -28.24 -18.59 5.95
C GLU A 368 -27.46 -17.28 6.05
N ARG A 369 -28.17 -16.15 6.07
CA ARG A 369 -27.54 -14.85 6.15
C ARG A 369 -27.19 -14.47 7.59
N PRO A 370 -26.01 -13.86 7.83
CA PRO A 370 -25.65 -13.36 9.14
C PRO A 370 -26.54 -12.19 9.58
N LYS A 371 -26.98 -12.20 10.84
CA LYS A 371 -27.72 -11.09 11.42
C LYS A 371 -26.85 -9.82 11.51
N SER A 372 -25.57 -9.98 11.84
CA SER A 372 -24.60 -8.89 11.84
C SER A 372 -24.48 -8.19 10.48
N LEU A 373 -24.68 -8.90 9.35
CA LEU A 373 -24.71 -8.30 8.02
C LEU A 373 -25.97 -7.45 7.80
N GLU A 374 -27.14 -7.91 8.30
CA GLU A 374 -28.36 -7.09 8.28
C GLU A 374 -28.18 -5.81 9.09
N ASP A 375 -27.61 -5.91 10.29
CA ASP A 375 -27.34 -4.76 11.17
C ASP A 375 -26.33 -3.79 10.55
N ALA A 376 -25.28 -4.29 9.90
CA ALA A 376 -24.30 -3.48 9.17
C ALA A 376 -24.96 -2.73 7.99
N PHE A 377 -25.80 -3.42 7.21
CA PHE A 377 -26.49 -2.81 6.09
C PHE A 377 -27.57 -1.81 6.55
N MET A 378 -28.27 -2.07 7.64
CA MET A 378 -29.21 -1.13 8.26
C MET A 378 -28.48 0.17 8.67
N HIS A 379 -27.36 0.06 9.40
CA HIS A 379 -26.55 1.20 9.79
C HIS A 379 -26.07 2.01 8.57
N PHE A 380 -25.68 1.32 7.49
CA PHE A 380 -25.25 1.98 6.25
C PHE A 380 -26.39 2.77 5.59
N VAL A 381 -27.56 2.15 5.39
CA VAL A 381 -28.71 2.83 4.75
C VAL A 381 -29.19 4.02 5.60
N VAL A 382 -29.26 3.87 6.92
CA VAL A 382 -29.57 4.96 7.87
C VAL A 382 -28.55 6.09 7.74
N SER A 383 -27.26 5.76 7.67
CA SER A 383 -26.21 6.77 7.51
C SER A 383 -26.32 7.53 6.18
N VAL A 384 -26.69 6.86 5.09
CA VAL A 384 -26.91 7.47 3.78
C VAL A 384 -28.12 8.41 3.81
N ALA A 385 -29.23 7.97 4.44
CA ALA A 385 -30.41 8.79 4.63
C ALA A 385 -30.12 10.07 5.45
N CYS A 386 -29.35 9.95 6.52
CA CYS A 386 -28.86 11.11 7.27
C CYS A 386 -28.12 12.11 6.36
N GLY A 387 -27.24 11.63 5.51
CA GLY A 387 -26.45 12.48 4.62
C GLY A 387 -27.29 13.22 3.56
N TYR A 388 -28.37 12.62 3.09
CA TYR A 388 -29.31 13.33 2.19
C TYR A 388 -30.07 14.43 2.93
N ILE A 389 -30.52 14.17 4.16
CA ILE A 389 -31.26 15.16 4.97
C ILE A 389 -30.38 16.35 5.36
N THR A 390 -29.14 16.08 5.76
CA THR A 390 -28.20 17.14 6.22
C THR A 390 -27.49 17.86 5.08
N GLY A 391 -27.67 17.43 3.81
CA GLY A 391 -27.02 18.01 2.65
C GLY A 391 -25.55 17.56 2.46
N HIS A 392 -25.03 16.70 3.31
CA HIS A 392 -23.67 16.14 3.18
C HIS A 392 -23.46 15.32 1.91
N SER A 393 -24.54 14.95 1.20
CA SER A 393 -24.46 14.31 -0.12
C SER A 393 -23.76 15.16 -1.18
N ASN A 394 -23.60 16.46 -0.94
CA ASN A 394 -22.84 17.37 -1.80
C ASN A 394 -21.35 17.49 -1.42
N GLU A 395 -20.93 16.86 -0.32
CA GLU A 395 -19.59 17.02 0.26
C GLU A 395 -18.69 15.80 0.06
N GLY A 396 -19.20 14.71 -0.49
CA GLY A 396 -18.47 13.47 -0.70
C GLY A 396 -19.38 12.25 -0.64
N ASN A 397 -18.80 11.07 -0.67
CA ASN A 397 -19.49 9.80 -0.73
C ASN A 397 -19.70 9.15 0.65
N ARG A 398 -20.63 8.22 0.71
CA ARG A 398 -20.73 7.22 1.77
C ARG A 398 -20.60 5.83 1.17
N SER A 399 -19.71 5.05 1.73
CA SER A 399 -19.44 3.71 1.21
C SER A 399 -19.53 2.65 2.30
N MET A 400 -20.09 1.51 1.93
CA MET A 400 -20.02 0.28 2.70
C MET A 400 -19.08 -0.69 1.99
N PHE A 401 -18.17 -1.27 2.75
CA PHE A 401 -17.21 -2.24 2.27
C PHE A 401 -17.42 -3.58 2.95
N ILE A 402 -17.67 -4.62 2.16
CA ILE A 402 -17.83 -6.00 2.63
C ILE A 402 -16.65 -6.81 2.12
N HIS A 403 -15.91 -7.43 3.05
CA HIS A 403 -14.75 -8.24 2.77
C HIS A 403 -14.97 -9.69 3.24
N PRO A 404 -15.59 -10.53 2.40
CA PRO A 404 -15.77 -11.95 2.67
C PRO A 404 -14.47 -12.74 2.48
N ASP A 405 -14.52 -14.06 2.47
CA ASP A 405 -13.36 -14.90 2.21
C ASP A 405 -12.87 -14.75 0.75
N ARG A 406 -11.73 -15.37 0.41
CA ARG A 406 -11.07 -15.27 -0.91
C ARG A 406 -11.88 -15.84 -2.06
N VAL A 407 -12.78 -16.75 -1.76
CA VAL A 407 -13.50 -17.52 -2.77
C VAL A 407 -14.51 -16.61 -3.47
N LEU A 408 -14.49 -16.62 -4.82
CA LEU A 408 -15.41 -15.81 -5.63
C LEU A 408 -16.89 -16.13 -5.35
N GLU A 409 -17.16 -17.36 -4.96
CA GLU A 409 -18.50 -17.83 -4.58
C GLU A 409 -19.04 -17.13 -3.33
N SER A 410 -18.18 -16.90 -2.31
CA SER A 410 -18.57 -16.11 -1.14
C SER A 410 -18.97 -14.69 -1.52
N HIS A 411 -18.30 -14.04 -2.47
CA HIS A 411 -18.65 -12.68 -2.90
C HIS A 411 -20.03 -12.64 -3.56
N ASP A 412 -20.36 -13.62 -4.39
CA ASP A 412 -21.67 -13.72 -5.01
C ASP A 412 -22.76 -13.99 -3.97
N GLN A 413 -22.41 -14.77 -2.93
CA GLN A 413 -23.31 -15.05 -1.82
C GLN A 413 -23.69 -13.79 -1.03
N TYR A 414 -22.68 -12.95 -0.68
CA TYR A 414 -22.96 -11.69 0.02
C TYR A 414 -23.80 -10.72 -0.82
N ILE A 415 -23.58 -10.64 -2.12
CA ILE A 415 -24.43 -9.84 -3.02
C ILE A 415 -25.87 -10.37 -3.02
N LYS A 416 -26.07 -11.70 -3.05
CA LYS A 416 -27.40 -12.29 -2.98
C LYS A 416 -28.08 -11.97 -1.64
N TRP A 417 -27.35 -12.07 -0.52
CA TRP A 417 -27.88 -11.74 0.80
C TRP A 417 -28.27 -10.27 0.92
N ILE A 418 -27.43 -9.35 0.49
CA ILE A 418 -27.75 -7.91 0.50
C ILE A 418 -28.99 -7.63 -0.37
N ASN A 419 -29.09 -8.21 -1.57
CA ASN A 419 -30.26 -8.04 -2.41
C ASN A 419 -31.52 -8.63 -1.78
N ALA A 420 -31.42 -9.78 -1.12
CA ALA A 420 -32.54 -10.38 -0.40
C ALA A 420 -33.01 -9.53 0.79
N ILE A 421 -32.08 -8.96 1.57
CA ILE A 421 -32.37 -8.01 2.66
C ILE A 421 -33.07 -6.78 2.08
N LYS A 422 -32.55 -6.21 1.01
CA LYS A 422 -33.10 -5.05 0.33
C LYS A 422 -34.54 -5.30 -0.13
N MET A 423 -34.77 -6.41 -0.84
CA MET A 423 -36.11 -6.78 -1.32
C MET A 423 -37.10 -6.99 -0.15
N LYS A 424 -36.66 -7.64 0.93
CA LYS A 424 -37.46 -7.83 2.14
C LYS A 424 -37.87 -6.48 2.72
N TRP A 425 -36.94 -5.57 2.99
CA TRP A 425 -37.22 -4.26 3.57
C TRP A 425 -38.06 -3.38 2.65
N GLU A 426 -37.83 -3.39 1.34
CA GLU A 426 -38.69 -2.68 0.35
C GLU A 426 -40.12 -3.22 0.36
N GLY A 427 -40.31 -4.53 0.55
CA GLY A 427 -41.61 -5.15 0.71
C GLY A 427 -42.31 -4.71 2.00
N GLU A 428 -41.64 -4.85 3.14
CA GLU A 428 -42.15 -4.46 4.46
C GLU A 428 -42.56 -2.98 4.52
N LEU A 429 -41.74 -2.09 3.95
CA LEU A 429 -42.03 -0.65 3.89
C LEU A 429 -43.18 -0.27 2.94
N LYS A 430 -43.68 -1.20 2.11
CA LYS A 430 -44.86 -1.01 1.24
C LYS A 430 -46.15 -1.55 1.84
N THR A 431 -46.06 -2.35 2.92
CA THR A 431 -47.24 -2.88 3.60
C THR A 431 -48.01 -1.78 4.34
N ASP A 432 -49.21 -2.09 4.83
CA ASP A 432 -50.00 -1.14 5.62
C ASP A 432 -49.24 -0.82 6.92
N LYS A 433 -49.28 0.45 7.34
CA LYS A 433 -48.57 0.96 8.54
C LYS A 433 -48.99 0.26 9.84
N ASN A 434 -50.14 -0.44 9.85
CA ASN A 434 -50.64 -1.16 11.02
C ASN A 434 -50.15 -2.61 11.11
N THR A 435 -49.51 -3.13 10.05
CA THR A 435 -48.98 -4.52 10.06
C THR A 435 -47.76 -4.63 10.98
N GLU A 436 -47.53 -5.85 11.49
CA GLU A 436 -46.35 -6.13 12.32
C GLU A 436 -45.08 -5.94 11.54
N GLU A 437 -45.03 -6.41 10.30
CA GLU A 437 -43.86 -6.29 9.43
C GLU A 437 -43.44 -4.81 9.21
N TYR A 438 -44.43 -3.91 9.01
CA TYR A 438 -44.13 -2.48 8.89
C TYR A 438 -43.58 -1.90 10.20
N LYS A 439 -44.17 -2.26 11.34
CA LYS A 439 -43.75 -1.77 12.65
C LYS A 439 -42.33 -2.26 12.97
N ASP A 440 -42.06 -3.52 12.71
CA ASP A 440 -40.76 -4.14 13.00
C ASP A 440 -39.63 -3.45 12.22
N ILE A 441 -39.82 -3.21 10.91
CA ILE A 441 -38.80 -2.51 10.12
C ILE A 441 -38.63 -1.04 10.56
N ILE A 442 -39.70 -0.35 10.92
CA ILE A 442 -39.65 1.01 11.46
C ILE A 442 -38.90 1.06 12.80
N ASP A 443 -39.12 0.11 13.68
CA ASP A 443 -38.43 0.02 14.96
C ASP A 443 -36.93 -0.30 14.76
N CYS A 444 -36.58 -1.13 13.78
CA CYS A 444 -35.19 -1.37 13.41
C CYS A 444 -34.50 -0.09 12.89
N ILE A 445 -35.15 0.66 12.01
CA ILE A 445 -34.64 1.93 11.49
C ILE A 445 -34.45 2.94 12.61
N LYS A 446 -35.46 3.09 13.48
CA LYS A 446 -35.44 3.99 14.62
C LYS A 446 -34.31 3.64 15.60
N LYS A 447 -34.19 2.36 15.96
CA LYS A 447 -33.13 1.87 16.84
C LYS A 447 -31.72 2.14 16.26
N SER A 448 -31.54 1.92 14.96
CA SER A 448 -30.27 2.20 14.30
C SER A 448 -29.92 3.70 14.31
N LEU A 449 -30.92 4.57 14.03
CA LEU A 449 -30.74 6.02 14.06
C LEU A 449 -30.45 6.54 15.49
N GLU A 450 -31.17 6.04 16.48
CA GLU A 450 -30.95 6.38 17.89
C GLU A 450 -29.55 5.93 18.32
N GLY A 451 -29.09 4.74 17.92
CA GLY A 451 -27.74 4.26 18.17
C GLY A 451 -26.65 5.15 17.57
N ILE A 452 -26.88 5.74 16.39
CA ILE A 452 -25.98 6.73 15.80
C ILE A 452 -26.01 8.03 16.62
N ARG A 453 -27.19 8.54 16.99
CA ARG A 453 -27.35 9.77 17.78
C ARG A 453 -26.70 9.67 19.16
N ASP A 454 -26.85 8.53 19.84
CA ASP A 454 -26.29 8.32 21.19
C ASP A 454 -24.76 8.24 21.17
N ASN A 455 -24.19 7.80 20.06
CA ASN A 455 -22.75 7.74 19.87
C ASN A 455 -22.17 9.00 19.20
N ALA A 456 -22.98 9.94 18.72
CA ALA A 456 -22.51 11.17 18.08
C ALA A 456 -21.89 12.14 19.12
N ASP A 457 -20.84 12.84 18.70
CA ASP A 457 -20.23 13.90 19.53
C ASP A 457 -21.17 15.10 19.67
N GLU A 458 -21.87 15.45 18.59
CA GLU A 458 -22.87 16.49 18.53
C GLU A 458 -24.18 15.89 17.99
N LYS A 459 -25.15 15.71 18.89
CA LYS A 459 -26.43 15.05 18.55
C LYS A 459 -27.25 15.83 17.54
N ASP A 460 -27.08 17.15 17.50
CA ASP A 460 -27.81 18.05 16.60
C ASP A 460 -27.40 17.88 15.12
N GLU A 461 -26.22 17.29 14.87
CA GLU A 461 -25.79 16.95 13.50
C GLU A 461 -26.53 15.73 12.92
N ILE A 462 -27.23 14.95 13.75
CA ILE A 462 -27.96 13.76 13.32
C ILE A 462 -29.45 14.04 13.27
N PRO A 463 -30.12 13.82 12.12
CA PRO A 463 -31.54 14.07 11.96
C PRO A 463 -32.38 13.32 13.00
N GLU A 464 -33.54 13.90 13.36
CA GLU A 464 -34.53 13.20 14.16
C GLU A 464 -35.33 12.21 13.33
N PHE A 465 -35.83 11.17 14.00
CA PHE A 465 -36.72 10.22 13.38
C PHE A 465 -38.07 10.88 13.02
N SER A 466 -38.46 10.79 11.75
CA SER A 466 -39.68 11.45 11.21
C SER A 466 -40.15 10.73 9.96
N GLU A 467 -41.35 11.07 9.47
CA GLU A 467 -41.84 10.59 8.18
C GLU A 467 -40.90 11.00 7.02
N THR A 468 -40.31 12.18 7.10
CA THR A 468 -39.30 12.66 6.13
C THR A 468 -38.06 11.74 6.16
N PHE A 469 -37.63 11.32 7.36
CA PHE A 469 -36.52 10.37 7.50
C PHE A 469 -36.83 9.02 6.84
N ILE A 470 -38.02 8.48 7.08
CA ILE A 470 -38.47 7.22 6.47
C ILE A 470 -38.48 7.34 4.92
N GLN A 471 -38.90 8.47 4.38
CA GLN A 471 -38.90 8.71 2.94
C GLN A 471 -37.45 8.67 2.40
N HIS A 472 -36.51 9.40 3.01
CA HIS A 472 -35.10 9.37 2.60
C HIS A 472 -34.45 8.00 2.79
N PHE A 473 -34.85 7.25 3.82
CA PHE A 473 -34.41 5.86 4.00
C PHE A 473 -34.85 4.98 2.81
N LYS A 474 -36.13 5.07 2.41
CA LYS A 474 -36.67 4.33 1.24
C LYS A 474 -35.93 4.69 -0.05
N GLU A 475 -35.69 5.97 -0.28
CA GLU A 475 -34.93 6.43 -1.45
C GLU A 475 -33.49 5.94 -1.43
N SER A 476 -32.82 6.00 -0.27
CA SER A 476 -31.46 5.49 -0.08
C SER A 476 -31.39 4.00 -0.36
N LEU A 477 -32.31 3.23 0.22
CA LEU A 477 -32.38 1.78 0.00
C LEU A 477 -32.52 1.42 -1.47
N THR A 478 -33.35 2.13 -2.21
CA THR A 478 -33.58 1.91 -3.65
C THR A 478 -32.34 2.21 -4.49
N ARG A 479 -31.61 3.29 -4.17
CA ARG A 479 -30.44 3.74 -4.93
C ARG A 479 -29.17 2.91 -4.68
N ILE A 480 -29.04 2.24 -3.53
CA ILE A 480 -27.86 1.44 -3.21
C ILE A 480 -27.85 0.17 -4.07
N ILE A 481 -26.81 0.02 -4.88
CA ILE A 481 -26.59 -1.15 -5.74
C ILE A 481 -25.30 -1.83 -5.28
N PRO A 482 -25.38 -3.11 -4.82
CA PRO A 482 -24.17 -3.85 -4.47
C PRO A 482 -23.30 -4.11 -5.70
N THR A 483 -22.04 -3.71 -5.64
CA THR A 483 -21.07 -3.86 -6.72
C THR A 483 -20.01 -4.88 -6.36
N LYS A 484 -19.86 -5.91 -7.21
CA LYS A 484 -18.78 -6.90 -7.07
C LYS A 484 -17.46 -6.28 -7.52
N PHE A 485 -16.50 -6.21 -6.62
CA PHE A 485 -15.19 -5.62 -6.88
C PHE A 485 -14.11 -6.71 -6.89
N ASN A 486 -14.01 -7.41 -8.01
CA ASN A 486 -13.03 -8.47 -8.23
C ASN A 486 -12.47 -8.39 -9.65
N ALA A 487 -11.21 -8.81 -9.79
CA ALA A 487 -10.69 -9.21 -11.08
C ALA A 487 -11.33 -10.56 -11.47
N GLY A 488 -12.43 -10.54 -12.24
CA GLY A 488 -13.04 -11.75 -12.77
C GLY A 488 -12.09 -12.51 -13.71
N ARG A 489 -12.52 -13.67 -14.23
CA ARG A 489 -11.83 -14.36 -15.35
C ARG A 489 -11.73 -13.38 -16.53
N GLY A 490 -10.56 -12.77 -16.72
CA GLY A 490 -10.33 -11.69 -17.70
C GLY A 490 -9.74 -10.40 -17.13
N GLY A 491 -9.47 -10.35 -15.81
CA GLY A 491 -8.52 -9.42 -15.19
C GLY A 491 -8.93 -7.95 -15.03
N ARG A 492 -10.14 -7.54 -15.40
CA ARG A 492 -10.55 -6.14 -15.23
C ARG A 492 -11.34 -5.95 -13.94
N ILE A 493 -10.78 -5.15 -13.02
CA ILE A 493 -11.49 -4.64 -11.86
C ILE A 493 -12.41 -3.51 -12.34
N PRO A 494 -13.70 -3.46 -11.89
CA PRO A 494 -14.61 -2.39 -12.25
C PRO A 494 -14.04 -1.02 -11.87
N GLU A 495 -14.12 -0.06 -12.75
CA GLU A 495 -13.86 1.35 -12.43
C GLU A 495 -15.07 1.91 -11.70
N ILE A 496 -14.86 2.57 -10.56
CA ILE A 496 -15.92 3.17 -9.76
C ILE A 496 -15.93 4.66 -10.04
N GLU A 497 -17.05 5.14 -10.55
CA GLU A 497 -17.32 6.56 -10.78
C GLU A 497 -17.83 7.19 -9.47
N TRP A 498 -16.89 7.59 -8.59
CA TRP A 498 -17.21 8.15 -7.28
C TRP A 498 -18.11 9.38 -7.31
N ASP A 499 -18.00 10.19 -8.35
CA ASP A 499 -18.75 11.44 -8.49
C ASP A 499 -20.19 11.23 -9.01
N ARG A 500 -20.55 10.01 -9.41
CA ARG A 500 -21.85 9.72 -9.99
C ARG A 500 -22.92 9.46 -8.93
N ASP A 501 -22.58 8.65 -7.93
CA ASP A 501 -23.52 8.21 -6.90
C ASP A 501 -22.99 8.58 -5.52
N TYR A 502 -23.87 8.97 -4.61
CA TYR A 502 -23.51 9.31 -3.23
C TYR A 502 -23.20 8.07 -2.38
N ALA A 503 -23.89 6.97 -2.63
CA ALA A 503 -23.79 5.75 -1.84
C ALA A 503 -23.20 4.59 -2.67
N HIS A 504 -22.14 3.98 -2.18
CA HIS A 504 -21.48 2.85 -2.82
C HIS A 504 -21.42 1.66 -1.86
N LEU A 505 -21.85 0.47 -2.33
CA LEU A 505 -21.70 -0.77 -1.59
C LEU A 505 -20.81 -1.71 -2.40
N LEU A 506 -19.62 -2.00 -1.85
CA LEU A 506 -18.60 -2.80 -2.51
C LEU A 506 -18.44 -4.13 -1.81
N VAL A 507 -18.53 -5.22 -2.57
CA VAL A 507 -18.26 -6.58 -2.09
C VAL A 507 -17.05 -7.12 -2.84
N GLY A 508 -15.96 -7.39 -2.12
CA GLY A 508 -14.75 -7.82 -2.79
C GLY A 508 -13.71 -8.43 -1.86
N GLY A 509 -12.72 -9.07 -2.46
CA GLY A 509 -11.61 -9.71 -1.80
C GLY A 509 -10.28 -9.05 -2.15
N GLN A 510 -9.38 -9.82 -2.75
CA GLN A 510 -7.99 -9.48 -2.98
C GLN A 510 -7.75 -8.17 -3.78
N GLY A 511 -8.64 -7.83 -4.72
CA GLY A 511 -8.57 -6.57 -5.48
C GLY A 511 -8.74 -5.32 -4.61
N LEU A 512 -9.35 -5.47 -3.44
CA LEU A 512 -9.53 -4.42 -2.43
C LEU A 512 -8.48 -4.49 -1.31
N ASP A 513 -7.68 -5.56 -1.25
CA ASP A 513 -6.72 -5.78 -0.14
C ASP A 513 -5.55 -4.77 -0.14
N ARG A 514 -5.12 -4.26 -1.30
CA ARG A 514 -3.91 -3.43 -1.39
C ARG A 514 -4.10 -2.22 -2.29
N GLY A 515 -3.69 -1.06 -1.79
CA GLY A 515 -3.50 0.17 -2.57
C GLY A 515 -4.76 0.87 -3.07
N PHE A 516 -5.91 0.22 -3.20
CA PHE A 516 -7.14 0.86 -3.65
C PHE A 516 -7.77 1.68 -2.52
N THR A 517 -8.06 2.94 -2.80
CA THR A 517 -8.75 3.82 -1.83
C THR A 517 -10.24 3.76 -2.07
N VAL A 518 -11.01 3.36 -1.06
CA VAL A 518 -12.48 3.45 -1.06
C VAL A 518 -12.86 4.81 -0.48
N GLU A 519 -13.49 5.64 -1.29
CA GLU A 519 -13.89 6.97 -0.84
C GLU A 519 -15.12 6.89 0.08
N GLY A 520 -15.11 7.68 1.16
CA GLY A 520 -16.26 7.85 2.04
C GLY A 520 -16.67 6.61 2.84
N ILE A 521 -15.75 5.72 3.20
CA ILE A 521 -16.09 4.54 4.02
C ILE A 521 -16.73 4.99 5.34
N THR A 522 -17.95 4.50 5.58
CA THR A 522 -18.69 4.64 6.82
C THR A 522 -18.94 3.29 7.49
N VAL A 523 -19.18 2.24 6.69
CA VAL A 523 -19.39 0.90 7.24
C VAL A 523 -18.40 -0.07 6.62
N SER A 524 -17.77 -0.88 7.46
CA SER A 524 -16.90 -1.98 7.04
C SER A 524 -17.35 -3.28 7.69
N TYR A 525 -17.50 -4.32 6.88
CA TYR A 525 -17.87 -5.66 7.34
C TYR A 525 -16.78 -6.64 6.92
N LEU A 526 -15.97 -7.10 7.88
CA LEU A 526 -14.85 -8.00 7.67
C LEU A 526 -15.13 -9.34 8.34
N SER A 527 -15.70 -10.27 7.60
CA SER A 527 -16.03 -11.62 8.08
C SER A 527 -14.93 -12.65 7.85
N ARG A 528 -13.91 -12.28 7.08
CA ARG A 528 -12.82 -13.17 6.76
C ARG A 528 -11.95 -13.47 7.97
N SER A 529 -11.65 -14.75 8.20
CA SER A 529 -10.71 -15.19 9.23
C SER A 529 -9.30 -14.59 9.00
N VAL A 530 -8.52 -14.53 10.07
CA VAL A 530 -7.12 -14.06 10.05
C VAL A 530 -6.25 -14.90 9.10
N GLY A 531 -6.61 -16.16 8.85
CA GLY A 531 -6.00 -17.03 7.84
C GLY A 531 -4.51 -17.31 8.10
N THR A 532 -3.64 -16.96 7.15
CA THR A 532 -2.17 -17.19 7.27
C THR A 532 -1.50 -16.36 8.37
N ARG A 533 -2.25 -15.48 9.04
CA ARG A 533 -1.79 -14.67 10.17
C ARG A 533 -0.55 -13.82 9.87
N GLN A 534 -0.41 -13.36 8.62
CA GLN A 534 0.62 -12.39 8.24
C GLN A 534 0.12 -10.97 8.54
N GLN A 535 0.81 -10.28 9.44
CA GLN A 535 0.42 -8.97 9.93
C GLN A 535 0.28 -7.93 8.82
N ASP A 536 1.25 -7.87 7.90
CA ASP A 536 1.23 -6.98 6.74
C ASP A 536 -0.02 -7.18 5.86
N THR A 537 -0.40 -8.42 5.61
CA THR A 537 -1.56 -8.75 4.78
C THR A 537 -2.88 -8.41 5.47
N ILE A 538 -3.00 -8.67 6.78
CA ILE A 538 -4.23 -8.37 7.52
C ILE A 538 -4.42 -6.87 7.67
N LEU A 539 -3.34 -6.14 8.00
CA LEU A 539 -3.37 -4.69 8.12
C LEU A 539 -3.83 -4.02 6.83
N GLN A 540 -3.40 -4.50 5.69
CA GLN A 540 -3.77 -3.91 4.40
C GLN A 540 -5.23 -4.13 4.01
N ARG A 541 -5.95 -5.05 4.69
CA ARG A 541 -7.41 -5.21 4.54
C ARG A 541 -8.20 -4.13 5.29
N ALA A 542 -7.58 -3.44 6.25
CA ALA A 542 -8.22 -2.40 7.05
C ALA A 542 -8.43 -1.11 6.24
N ARG A 543 -9.31 -1.16 5.22
CA ARG A 543 -9.64 -0.02 4.37
C ARG A 543 -10.43 1.08 5.09
N PHE A 544 -10.92 0.78 6.30
CA PHE A 544 -11.57 1.73 7.20
C PHE A 544 -10.60 2.68 7.91
N PHE A 545 -9.29 2.48 7.77
CA PHE A 545 -8.32 3.50 8.14
C PHE A 545 -8.29 4.60 7.08
N GLY A 546 -8.04 5.85 7.48
CA GLY A 546 -7.96 6.96 6.54
C GLY A 546 -8.45 8.28 7.13
N TYR A 547 -8.82 9.23 6.28
CA TYR A 547 -9.28 10.56 6.66
C TYR A 547 -10.81 10.61 6.70
N HIS A 548 -11.40 10.08 7.77
CA HIS A 548 -12.84 9.91 7.92
C HIS A 548 -13.45 10.75 9.06
N LYS A 549 -12.69 11.71 9.63
CA LYS A 549 -13.12 12.48 10.81
C LYS A 549 -14.44 13.23 10.59
N LYS A 550 -14.69 13.74 9.39
CA LYS A 550 -15.98 14.38 9.05
C LYS A 550 -17.17 13.42 9.12
N GLN A 551 -16.92 12.14 8.97
CA GLN A 551 -17.94 11.07 8.96
C GLN A 551 -17.90 10.24 10.24
N LYS A 552 -17.11 10.63 11.24
CA LYS A 552 -16.85 9.85 12.48
C LYS A 552 -18.11 9.37 13.19
N ASN A 553 -19.18 10.16 13.19
CA ASN A 553 -20.44 9.81 13.83
C ASN A 553 -21.16 8.63 13.15
N PHE A 554 -20.82 8.34 11.90
CA PHE A 554 -21.45 7.28 11.08
C PHE A 554 -20.56 6.05 10.90
N ILE A 555 -19.31 6.10 11.37
CA ILE A 555 -18.38 4.99 11.22
C ILE A 555 -18.84 3.82 12.10
N LYS A 556 -18.95 2.63 11.48
CA LYS A 556 -19.18 1.38 12.17
C LYS A 556 -18.42 0.24 11.47
N ILE A 557 -17.68 -0.53 12.25
CA ILE A 557 -16.80 -1.58 11.74
C ILE A 557 -17.24 -2.90 12.39
N PHE A 558 -17.62 -3.85 11.57
CA PHE A 558 -18.01 -5.19 12.00
C PHE A 558 -16.81 -6.12 11.82
N LEU A 559 -16.34 -6.70 12.92
CA LEU A 559 -15.15 -7.57 12.96
C LEU A 559 -15.47 -8.84 13.75
N THR A 560 -14.82 -9.93 13.35
CA THR A 560 -14.72 -11.10 14.26
C THR A 560 -13.83 -10.75 15.45
N ASP A 561 -14.04 -11.43 16.59
CA ASP A 561 -13.21 -11.23 17.80
C ASP A 561 -11.73 -11.43 17.49
N GLU A 562 -11.40 -12.44 16.68
CA GLU A 562 -10.01 -12.69 16.25
C GLU A 562 -9.37 -11.50 15.53
N LEU A 563 -10.14 -10.80 14.68
CA LEU A 563 -9.65 -9.60 13.98
C LEU A 563 -9.55 -8.39 14.92
N SER A 564 -10.49 -8.24 15.83
CA SER A 564 -10.49 -7.16 16.83
C SER A 564 -9.26 -7.26 17.74
N ASP A 565 -8.98 -8.45 18.25
CA ASP A 565 -7.78 -8.73 19.06
C ASP A 565 -6.50 -8.52 18.27
N PHE A 566 -6.46 -8.98 17.01
CA PHE A 566 -5.33 -8.74 16.12
C PHE A 566 -5.02 -7.25 15.95
N PHE A 567 -6.02 -6.40 15.69
CA PHE A 567 -5.80 -4.97 15.50
C PHE A 567 -5.36 -4.28 16.80
N ARG A 568 -5.87 -4.71 17.96
CA ARG A 568 -5.44 -4.20 19.27
C ARG A 568 -3.98 -4.54 19.55
N ASP A 569 -3.57 -5.78 19.32
CA ASP A 569 -2.19 -6.21 19.50
C ASP A 569 -1.26 -5.50 18.53
N THR A 570 -1.71 -5.31 17.28
CA THR A 570 -0.96 -4.60 16.25
C THR A 570 -0.77 -3.13 16.63
N TYR A 571 -1.76 -2.48 17.23
CA TYR A 571 -1.61 -1.10 17.71
C TYR A 571 -0.43 -0.97 18.68
N HIS A 572 -0.33 -1.84 19.65
CA HIS A 572 0.77 -1.80 20.62
C HIS A 572 2.13 -2.07 19.97
N SER A 573 2.23 -3.05 19.10
CA SER A 573 3.49 -3.38 18.43
C SER A 573 3.93 -2.30 17.43
N ASP A 574 3.01 -1.71 16.66
CA ASP A 574 3.33 -0.62 15.72
C ASP A 574 3.81 0.64 16.47
N ARG A 575 3.17 0.96 17.60
CA ARG A 575 3.57 2.09 18.44
C ARG A 575 5.00 1.90 19.00
N GLU A 576 5.30 0.72 19.52
CA GLU A 576 6.66 0.41 20.03
C GLU A 576 7.70 0.50 18.91
N LEU A 577 7.38 -0.01 17.72
CA LEU A 577 8.23 0.09 16.53
C LEU A 577 8.56 1.53 16.20
N ARG A 578 7.54 2.37 16.04
CA ARG A 578 7.71 3.79 15.69
C ARG A 578 8.54 4.51 16.72
N MET A 579 8.27 4.29 18.00
CA MET A 579 9.05 4.90 19.09
C MET A 579 10.53 4.46 19.07
N SER A 580 10.80 3.19 18.80
CA SER A 580 12.18 2.67 18.72
C SER A 580 12.94 3.25 17.53
N LEU A 581 12.31 3.30 16.36
CA LEU A 581 12.91 3.88 15.16
C LEU A 581 13.11 5.39 15.30
N LYS A 582 12.16 6.10 15.90
CA LYS A 582 12.27 7.54 16.15
C LYS A 582 13.46 7.86 17.03
N ARG A 583 13.63 7.14 18.15
CA ARG A 583 14.80 7.30 19.05
C ARG A 583 16.12 7.01 18.31
N HIS A 584 16.15 6.00 17.45
CA HIS A 584 17.35 5.70 16.66
C HIS A 584 17.67 6.81 15.67
N SER A 585 16.66 7.41 15.05
CA SER A 585 16.80 8.50 14.07
C SER A 585 17.09 9.87 14.70
N GLU A 586 16.94 10.05 16.01
CA GLU A 586 17.29 11.30 16.73
C GLU A 586 18.78 11.64 16.56
N ASN A 587 19.64 10.63 16.40
CA ASN A 587 21.03 10.88 16.04
C ASN A 587 21.22 10.66 14.52
N PRO A 588 21.46 11.74 13.74
CA PRO A 588 21.64 11.67 12.30
C PRO A 588 22.84 10.83 11.83
N GLU A 589 23.77 10.51 12.74
CA GLU A 589 24.93 9.68 12.44
C GLU A 589 24.60 8.18 12.49
N ASN A 590 23.46 7.81 13.05
CA ASN A 590 23.05 6.41 13.17
C ASN A 590 22.62 5.85 11.81
N ASN A 591 23.22 4.73 11.44
CA ASN A 591 22.78 3.98 10.26
C ASN A 591 21.70 2.99 10.69
N LEU A 592 20.61 2.94 9.95
CA LEU A 592 19.51 2.02 10.23
C LEU A 592 19.95 0.55 10.13
N LYS A 593 21.03 0.27 9.41
CA LYS A 593 21.65 -1.08 9.38
C LYS A 593 22.16 -1.53 10.74
N ASP A 594 22.48 -0.60 11.62
CA ASP A 594 22.96 -0.87 12.99
C ASP A 594 21.81 -0.93 14.01
N TRP A 595 20.59 -0.62 13.59
CA TRP A 595 19.42 -0.70 14.45
C TRP A 595 19.07 -2.16 14.78
N PRO A 596 18.78 -2.46 16.08
CA PRO A 596 18.47 -3.82 16.47
C PRO A 596 17.19 -4.32 15.80
N ARG A 597 17.30 -5.26 14.88
CA ARG A 597 16.20 -5.80 14.08
C ARG A 597 15.44 -6.94 14.75
N VAL A 598 15.58 -7.08 16.05
CA VAL A 598 14.89 -8.13 16.81
C VAL A 598 13.51 -7.65 17.20
N TRP A 599 12.50 -8.23 16.57
CA TRP A 599 11.10 -8.02 16.86
C TRP A 599 10.56 -9.19 17.64
N ILE A 600 10.08 -8.92 18.84
CA ILE A 600 9.29 -9.85 19.62
C ILE A 600 7.88 -9.27 19.70
N SER A 601 6.94 -9.82 18.91
CA SER A 601 5.53 -9.60 19.17
C SER A 601 5.17 -10.25 20.51
N ARG A 602 4.41 -9.56 21.38
CA ARG A 602 3.92 -10.14 22.64
C ARG A 602 3.05 -11.38 22.41
N ASN A 603 2.49 -11.55 21.23
CA ASN A 603 1.68 -12.69 20.81
C ASN A 603 2.37 -13.56 19.75
N ILE A 604 3.62 -13.94 19.99
CA ILE A 604 4.45 -14.76 19.09
C ILE A 604 3.78 -16.09 18.68
N GLY A 605 2.80 -16.58 19.42
CA GLY A 605 2.16 -17.86 19.13
C GLY A 605 1.29 -17.86 17.86
N ASN A 606 0.69 -16.74 17.49
CA ASN A 606 -0.43 -16.72 16.55
C ASN A 606 -0.21 -15.93 15.26
N TYR A 607 0.71 -14.92 15.21
CA TYR A 607 0.87 -14.06 14.04
C TYR A 607 2.32 -14.04 13.53
N LYS A 608 2.46 -13.96 12.19
CA LYS A 608 3.75 -13.78 11.53
C LYS A 608 3.88 -12.30 11.15
N LEU A 609 5.03 -11.69 11.44
CA LEU A 609 5.27 -10.26 11.14
C LEU A 609 5.16 -9.98 9.63
N THR A 610 5.66 -10.90 8.81
CA THR A 610 5.67 -10.80 7.35
C THR A 610 5.75 -12.20 6.71
N ARG A 611 5.95 -12.24 5.40
CA ARG A 611 6.03 -13.45 4.60
C ARG A 611 7.10 -14.43 5.09
N PRO A 612 6.87 -15.75 5.02
CA PRO A 612 7.80 -16.77 5.53
C PRO A 612 9.22 -16.68 4.97
N GLY A 613 9.37 -16.37 3.68
CA GLY A 613 10.69 -16.27 3.05
C GLY A 613 11.59 -15.17 3.63
N ILE A 614 11.01 -14.06 4.07
CA ILE A 614 11.75 -12.97 4.72
C ILE A 614 12.07 -13.33 6.18
N ASN A 615 11.11 -13.91 6.90
CA ASN A 615 11.33 -14.36 8.28
C ASN A 615 12.44 -15.42 8.39
N ASN A 616 12.56 -16.31 7.40
CA ASN A 616 13.57 -17.36 7.40
C ASN A 616 15.00 -16.84 7.14
N MET A 617 15.15 -15.68 6.51
CA MET A 617 16.48 -15.09 6.26
C MET A 617 17.23 -14.66 7.52
N TRP A 618 16.54 -14.53 8.65
CA TRP A 618 17.11 -14.03 9.91
C TRP A 618 17.24 -15.10 10.99
N GLY A 619 16.86 -16.35 10.73
CA GLY A 619 16.91 -17.38 11.78
C GLY A 619 16.16 -16.97 13.05
N VAL A 620 15.08 -16.19 12.93
CA VAL A 620 14.24 -15.85 14.09
C VAL A 620 13.58 -17.12 14.56
N VAL A 621 14.26 -17.82 15.44
CA VAL A 621 13.75 -19.00 16.12
C VAL A 621 12.74 -18.52 17.15
N SER A 622 11.49 -18.42 16.73
CA SER A 622 10.37 -18.07 17.61
C SER A 622 9.95 -19.23 18.54
N ARG A 623 10.73 -20.30 18.61
CA ARG A 623 10.39 -21.47 19.43
C ARG A 623 11.18 -21.44 20.72
N ASN A 624 10.48 -21.27 21.85
CA ASN A 624 10.93 -21.52 23.22
C ASN A 624 11.70 -20.42 23.98
N LEU A 625 11.48 -19.16 23.69
CA LEU A 625 11.83 -18.15 24.70
C LEU A 625 10.68 -18.05 25.71
N PRO A 626 10.97 -18.07 27.03
CA PRO A 626 9.95 -17.83 28.04
C PRO A 626 9.32 -16.45 27.82
N PRO A 627 8.02 -16.28 28.14
CA PRO A 627 7.39 -14.97 28.04
C PRO A 627 8.21 -13.94 28.83
N PRO A 628 8.43 -12.74 28.28
CA PRO A 628 9.15 -11.70 29.00
C PRO A 628 8.40 -11.37 30.29
N PRO A 629 9.10 -11.09 31.40
CA PRO A 629 8.45 -10.68 32.62
C PRO A 629 7.63 -9.42 32.35
N ALA A 630 6.42 -9.37 32.91
CA ALA A 630 5.46 -8.28 32.76
C ALA A 630 6.01 -6.99 33.42
N ARG A 631 6.95 -6.33 32.76
CA ARG A 631 7.43 -4.98 33.12
C ARG A 631 7.47 -4.12 31.88
N GLU A 632 6.75 -3.02 31.93
CA GLU A 632 6.80 -1.96 30.93
C GLU A 632 8.25 -1.50 30.71
N GLY A 633 8.70 -1.46 29.45
CA GLY A 633 9.88 -0.71 29.06
C GLY A 633 11.19 -1.51 28.79
N PHE A 634 11.19 -2.81 28.63
CA PHE A 634 12.42 -3.55 28.30
C PHE A 634 12.52 -3.92 26.82
N ALA A 635 13.42 -3.25 26.11
CA ALA A 635 13.95 -3.76 24.85
C ALA A 635 14.97 -4.88 25.16
N TRP A 636 14.72 -6.09 24.69
CA TRP A 636 15.68 -7.18 24.79
C TRP A 636 16.85 -6.95 23.82
N LYS A 637 18.05 -6.77 24.36
CA LYS A 637 19.28 -6.95 23.59
C LYS A 637 19.54 -8.46 23.45
N MET A 638 19.25 -9.04 22.29
CA MET A 638 19.89 -10.30 21.95
C MET A 638 21.36 -10.02 21.62
N ARG A 639 22.26 -10.63 22.35
CA ARG A 639 23.65 -10.75 21.91
C ARG A 639 23.62 -11.58 20.63
N SER A 640 24.37 -11.15 19.63
CA SER A 640 24.69 -12.00 18.48
C SER A 640 25.18 -13.35 19.03
N ILE A 641 24.42 -14.40 18.76
CA ILE A 641 24.94 -15.75 18.93
C ILE A 641 25.79 -15.95 17.68
N ASP A 642 27.09 -15.90 17.88
CA ASP A 642 28.05 -16.30 16.85
C ASP A 642 27.72 -17.74 16.45
N ILE A 643 27.29 -17.90 15.18
CA ILE A 643 27.21 -19.20 14.52
C ILE A 643 28.49 -19.43 13.74
#